data_5b9c5dac56530c008224b58e2d6e5358
#
_entry.id   5b9c5dac56530c008224b58e2d6e5358
#
_cell.length_a   1.000
_cell.length_b   1.000
_cell.length_c   1.000
_cell.angle_alpha   90.00
_cell.angle_beta   90.00
_cell.angle_gamma   90.00
#
_symmetry.space_group_name_H-M   'P 1'
#
loop_
_entity.id
_entity.type
_entity.pdbx_description
1 polymer ?
#
loop_
_entity_poly.entity_id
_entity_poly.type
_entity_poly.pdbx_seq_one_letter_code
_entity_poly.pdbx_strand_id
1 'polypeptide(L)'
;MSGSKNIFQVLELASPPRASVVVRDCAKACMQQTYQMMFVACEEQFAITDTSVQFWYEFIDYIMRVIEEDQKSYTPALNQFPQELNVGNLSAETLWGLYKTDLKVALEEHAEKKKCKTPEYMNLYFKVKGFYFKYIAELNDYKKQIPEFPAWFIPFVMDWLNENDEHSMDILRNAYNVDKADNFPQTSEHTKFSNSVVDVFTQLNAALKLLKQMDCPNPEVAADMMKRFSKTLNKVLLAYADMVQKDFPKFAHDEKLACILMNNVQQLRVQLEKIYETMGGTELDEHIGQVLTILQKKLNSVLDKLSAEFVATLEPHIHEQTIKLGILLVKIKGPQLQKTQVQPEADAVLEPLMDLLEGSLRRYADSCEKTVLKYILKELWKITIVNMEKRVVLPPLSDKALLKQLPNAKIGDVTKLMSTNIQSIKGMNSVKDMMDMARESEKSLTPKQCTVLDCALDAIKDSFHASGKGLKKSFFEKSPELQSLKYALSLYTQTTEQLIKTFITSQRQQDLPSQEQPVGEVSVQVDLFSHPGTGEQKVTVKILAANDLRWQTSSAFKPFVEVHLVGPHLGDKKRKCATKSKPGNWAPKFNETFHLNLGNFSFLGNEGEPEHYELMFQVKDYCFAREDRIVGVGVLQLSAVVEQSGSCAMWVQLGTRLHIDETGLILLRILSQRQTDEIARDFVRLKTECRYETETVMAASASSQNINRS
;
A
#
# COMPACT_ATOMS: atom_id res chain seq x y z
N MET A 1 -79.31 -60.48 -23.30
CA MET A 1 -78.69 -59.75 -22.17
C MET A 1 -77.84 -58.59 -22.69
N SER A 2 -78.41 -57.54 -23.20
CA SER A 2 -77.63 -56.36 -23.66
C SER A 2 -78.46 -55.06 -23.55
N GLY A 3 -79.37 -54.99 -22.59
CA GLY A 3 -80.18 -53.82 -22.37
C GLY A 3 -79.95 -53.03 -21.05
N SER A 4 -78.95 -53.50 -20.23
CA SER A 4 -78.84 -52.96 -18.89
C SER A 4 -77.64 -51.98 -18.70
N LYS A 5 -76.81 -51.80 -19.73
CA LYS A 5 -75.67 -50.87 -19.67
C LYS A 5 -75.92 -49.45 -20.13
N ASN A 6 -77.02 -49.18 -20.81
CA ASN A 6 -77.29 -47.88 -21.33
C ASN A 6 -78.15 -46.97 -20.43
N ILE A 7 -78.68 -47.51 -19.34
CA ILE A 7 -79.55 -46.69 -18.41
C ILE A 7 -78.61 -46.01 -17.38
N PHE A 8 -77.47 -46.55 -17.07
CA PHE A 8 -76.52 -45.92 -16.16
C PHE A 8 -75.67 -44.81 -16.85
N GLN A 9 -75.56 -44.83 -18.16
CA GLN A 9 -74.83 -43.78 -18.91
C GLN A 9 -75.65 -42.52 -19.20
N VAL A 10 -76.95 -42.59 -19.01
CA VAL A 10 -77.86 -41.45 -19.25
C VAL A 10 -78.20 -40.71 -17.94
N LEU A 11 -77.77 -41.21 -16.78
CA LEU A 11 -77.96 -40.59 -15.47
C LEU A 11 -76.68 -40.03 -14.84
N GLU A 12 -75.64 -39.67 -15.63
CA GLU A 12 -74.71 -38.64 -15.26
C GLU A 12 -75.37 -37.25 -15.47
N LEU A 13 -76.53 -37.06 -14.91
CA LEU A 13 -77.00 -35.77 -14.53
C LEU A 13 -76.04 -35.27 -13.48
N ALA A 14 -75.29 -34.23 -13.86
CA ALA A 14 -74.46 -33.50 -12.94
C ALA A 14 -75.28 -33.22 -11.68
N SER A 15 -74.84 -33.72 -10.52
CA SER A 15 -75.53 -33.42 -9.25
C SER A 15 -75.75 -31.91 -9.19
N PRO A 16 -76.90 -31.43 -8.81
CA PRO A 16 -77.14 -30.01 -8.70
C PRO A 16 -76.08 -29.40 -7.80
N PRO A 17 -75.49 -28.26 -8.15
CA PRO A 17 -74.41 -27.65 -7.37
C PRO A 17 -74.90 -27.52 -5.92
N ARG A 18 -74.03 -27.85 -4.96
CA ARG A 18 -74.37 -27.67 -3.52
C ARG A 18 -74.80 -26.19 -3.30
N ALA A 19 -75.73 -25.99 -2.44
CA ALA A 19 -76.25 -24.62 -2.13
C ALA A 19 -75.08 -23.69 -1.70
N SER A 20 -74.10 -24.21 -0.98
CA SER A 20 -72.95 -23.43 -0.60
C SER A 20 -72.05 -22.97 -1.80
N VAL A 21 -72.04 -23.75 -2.89
CA VAL A 21 -71.28 -23.36 -4.13
C VAL A 21 -72.03 -22.24 -4.81
N VAL A 22 -73.38 -22.33 -4.94
CA VAL A 22 -74.20 -21.28 -5.57
C VAL A 22 -74.13 -19.95 -4.79
N VAL A 23 -74.20 -20.02 -3.46
CA VAL A 23 -74.10 -18.82 -2.61
C VAL A 23 -72.68 -18.21 -2.73
N ARG A 24 -71.62 -19.03 -2.79
CA ARG A 24 -70.25 -18.57 -2.97
C ARG A 24 -70.11 -17.86 -4.34
N ASP A 25 -70.65 -18.44 -5.41
CA ASP A 25 -70.54 -17.88 -6.76
C ASP A 25 -71.36 -16.56 -6.87
N CYS A 26 -72.49 -16.49 -6.23
CA CYS A 26 -73.27 -15.23 -6.13
C CYS A 26 -72.55 -14.15 -5.36
N ALA A 27 -71.89 -14.53 -4.20
CA ALA A 27 -71.07 -13.61 -3.42
C ALA A 27 -69.88 -13.10 -4.20
N LYS A 28 -69.17 -14.00 -4.92
CA LYS A 28 -68.05 -13.59 -5.80
C LYS A 28 -68.53 -12.62 -6.89
N ALA A 29 -69.67 -12.87 -7.53
CA ALA A 29 -70.23 -11.95 -8.55
C ALA A 29 -70.58 -10.55 -7.97
N CYS A 30 -71.12 -10.50 -6.75
CA CYS A 30 -71.38 -9.23 -6.05
C CYS A 30 -70.05 -8.50 -5.73
N MET A 31 -69.02 -9.22 -5.26
CA MET A 31 -67.66 -8.67 -4.96
C MET A 31 -66.99 -8.14 -6.22
N GLN A 32 -67.15 -8.83 -7.36
CA GLN A 32 -66.63 -8.38 -8.67
C GLN A 32 -67.29 -7.06 -9.09
N GLN A 33 -68.63 -6.97 -8.92
CA GLN A 33 -69.38 -5.72 -9.20
C GLN A 33 -68.93 -4.61 -8.24
N THR A 34 -68.72 -4.90 -6.94
CA THR A 34 -68.28 -3.94 -5.96
C THR A 34 -66.82 -3.46 -6.32
N TYR A 35 -65.93 -4.35 -6.78
CA TYR A 35 -64.63 -3.96 -7.27
C TYR A 35 -64.71 -2.95 -8.42
N GLN A 36 -65.54 -3.21 -9.42
CA GLN A 36 -65.76 -2.27 -10.56
C GLN A 36 -66.30 -0.92 -10.11
N MET A 37 -67.28 -0.90 -9.18
CA MET A 37 -67.77 0.35 -8.62
C MET A 37 -66.73 1.15 -7.86
N MET A 38 -65.91 0.46 -7.05
CA MET A 38 -64.83 1.08 -6.33
C MET A 38 -63.71 1.59 -7.29
N PHE A 39 -63.43 0.83 -8.34
CA PHE A 39 -62.46 1.20 -9.38
C PHE A 39 -62.88 2.53 -10.03
N VAL A 40 -64.08 2.65 -10.50
CA VAL A 40 -64.62 3.90 -11.10
C VAL A 40 -64.61 5.04 -10.08
N ALA A 41 -65.09 4.81 -8.85
CA ALA A 41 -65.10 5.84 -7.81
C ALA A 41 -63.69 6.33 -7.42
N CYS A 42 -62.71 5.44 -7.45
CA CYS A 42 -61.32 5.80 -7.21
C CYS A 42 -60.72 6.55 -8.41
N GLU A 43 -61.07 6.14 -9.66
CA GLU A 43 -60.61 6.78 -10.89
C GLU A 43 -61.15 8.23 -11.04
N GLU A 44 -62.34 8.49 -10.58
CA GLU A 44 -62.92 9.85 -10.53
C GLU A 44 -62.10 10.79 -9.63
N GLN A 45 -61.47 10.27 -8.58
CA GLN A 45 -60.65 11.06 -7.64
C GLN A 45 -59.18 11.05 -8.02
N PHE A 46 -58.66 9.93 -8.46
CA PHE A 46 -57.27 9.69 -8.80
C PHE A 46 -57.17 9.11 -10.20
N ALA A 47 -57.01 9.96 -11.20
CA ALA A 47 -56.95 9.50 -12.59
C ALA A 47 -55.78 8.50 -12.80
N ILE A 48 -56.07 7.43 -13.53
CA ILE A 48 -55.03 6.47 -13.95
C ILE A 48 -54.14 7.16 -14.98
N THR A 49 -52.87 7.29 -14.64
CA THR A 49 -51.90 7.93 -15.51
C THR A 49 -50.62 7.08 -15.56
N ASP A 50 -49.90 7.16 -16.67
CA ASP A 50 -48.60 6.53 -16.83
C ASP A 50 -47.45 7.31 -16.13
N THR A 51 -47.78 8.39 -15.41
CA THR A 51 -46.81 9.25 -14.71
C THR A 51 -46.95 9.20 -13.19
N SER A 52 -47.91 8.44 -12.64
CA SER A 52 -48.11 8.27 -11.20
C SER A 52 -48.78 6.95 -10.87
N VAL A 53 -48.39 6.32 -9.80
CA VAL A 53 -49.00 5.10 -9.24
C VAL A 53 -50.00 5.42 -8.11
N GLN A 54 -50.36 6.69 -7.93
CA GLN A 54 -51.22 7.17 -6.84
C GLN A 54 -52.58 6.47 -6.84
N PHE A 55 -53.17 6.24 -8.03
CA PHE A 55 -54.42 5.48 -8.15
C PHE A 55 -54.30 4.12 -7.46
N TRP A 56 -53.28 3.34 -7.80
CA TRP A 56 -53.09 1.99 -7.25
C TRP A 56 -52.80 2.00 -5.74
N TYR A 57 -52.12 3.04 -5.27
CA TYR A 57 -51.83 3.23 -3.85
C TYR A 57 -53.12 3.52 -3.03
N GLU A 58 -53.99 4.40 -3.52
CA GLU A 58 -55.22 4.76 -2.86
C GLU A 58 -56.28 3.66 -3.02
N PHE A 59 -56.32 2.98 -4.14
CA PHE A 59 -57.27 1.93 -4.42
C PHE A 59 -57.22 0.75 -3.44
N ILE A 60 -56.01 0.44 -2.94
CA ILE A 60 -55.88 -0.54 -1.84
C ILE A 60 -56.71 -0.13 -0.61
N ASP A 61 -56.77 1.14 -0.28
CA ASP A 61 -57.52 1.59 0.90
C ASP A 61 -59.04 1.43 0.70
N TYR A 62 -59.53 1.60 -0.52
CA TYR A 62 -60.92 1.27 -0.83
C TYR A 62 -61.18 -0.24 -0.64
N ILE A 63 -60.31 -1.08 -1.15
CA ILE A 63 -60.41 -2.53 -1.02
C ILE A 63 -60.34 -2.95 0.46
N MET A 64 -59.39 -2.40 1.24
CA MET A 64 -59.26 -2.70 2.66
C MET A 64 -60.51 -2.37 3.45
N ARG A 65 -61.14 -1.19 3.19
CA ARG A 65 -62.37 -0.78 3.86
C ARG A 65 -63.50 -1.76 3.58
N VAL A 66 -63.68 -2.22 2.34
CA VAL A 66 -64.70 -3.20 2.00
C VAL A 66 -64.45 -4.53 2.66
N ILE A 67 -63.22 -5.04 2.67
CA ILE A 67 -62.88 -6.29 3.35
C ILE A 67 -63.15 -6.19 4.86
N GLU A 68 -62.77 -5.09 5.50
CA GLU A 68 -63.00 -4.87 6.93
C GLU A 68 -64.51 -4.77 7.25
N GLU A 69 -65.27 -4.13 6.39
CA GLU A 69 -66.71 -4.06 6.53
C GLU A 69 -67.35 -5.43 6.34
N ASP A 70 -66.97 -6.20 5.31
CA ASP A 70 -67.40 -7.56 5.07
C ASP A 70 -67.12 -8.49 6.25
N GLN A 71 -65.90 -8.41 6.79
CA GLN A 71 -65.52 -9.18 7.97
C GLN A 71 -66.35 -8.82 9.19
N LYS A 72 -66.63 -7.54 9.42
CA LYS A 72 -67.33 -7.05 10.57
C LYS A 72 -68.85 -7.32 10.44
N SER A 73 -69.45 -7.01 9.29
CA SER A 73 -70.92 -7.10 9.07
C SER A 73 -71.40 -8.54 8.98
N TYR A 74 -70.62 -9.44 8.39
CA TYR A 74 -71.02 -10.84 8.22
C TYR A 74 -70.59 -11.74 9.35
N THR A 75 -69.69 -11.33 10.28
CA THR A 75 -69.32 -12.12 11.46
C THR A 75 -70.50 -12.56 12.33
N PRO A 76 -71.50 -11.69 12.64
CA PRO A 76 -72.74 -12.09 13.38
C PRO A 76 -73.63 -13.05 12.60
N ALA A 77 -73.57 -13.00 11.26
CA ALA A 77 -74.42 -13.82 10.38
C ALA A 77 -73.77 -15.19 10.04
N LEU A 78 -72.52 -15.46 10.48
CA LEU A 78 -71.85 -16.70 10.22
C LEU A 78 -72.58 -17.98 10.68
N ASN A 79 -73.44 -17.90 11.72
CA ASN A 79 -74.27 -19.00 12.17
C ASN A 79 -75.46 -19.34 11.24
N GLN A 80 -75.79 -18.45 10.29
CA GLN A 80 -76.82 -18.64 9.30
C GLN A 80 -76.35 -19.11 7.95
N PHE A 81 -74.97 -19.05 7.73
CA PHE A 81 -74.33 -19.53 6.51
C PHE A 81 -73.72 -20.88 6.77
N PRO A 82 -73.54 -21.71 5.75
CA PRO A 82 -72.77 -22.93 5.85
C PRO A 82 -71.42 -22.62 6.45
N GLN A 83 -70.96 -23.44 7.41
CA GLN A 83 -69.67 -23.24 8.10
C GLN A 83 -68.45 -23.15 7.13
N GLU A 84 -68.65 -23.60 5.89
CA GLU A 84 -67.66 -23.57 4.82
C GLU A 84 -67.55 -22.19 4.12
N LEU A 85 -68.44 -21.23 4.42
CA LEU A 85 -68.47 -19.92 3.75
C LEU A 85 -68.07 -18.78 4.72
N ASN A 86 -66.80 -18.45 4.74
CA ASN A 86 -66.32 -17.23 5.38
C ASN A 86 -66.35 -16.06 4.37
N VAL A 87 -67.33 -15.17 4.50
CA VAL A 87 -67.54 -14.05 3.56
C VAL A 87 -66.36 -13.09 3.54
N GLY A 88 -65.76 -12.77 4.71
CA GLY A 88 -64.62 -11.87 4.78
C GLY A 88 -63.37 -12.46 4.11
N ASN A 89 -63.14 -13.77 4.26
CA ASN A 89 -62.02 -14.43 3.55
C ASN A 89 -62.29 -14.51 2.04
N LEU A 90 -63.53 -14.78 1.64
CA LEU A 90 -63.96 -14.83 0.24
C LEU A 90 -63.82 -13.45 -0.42
N SER A 91 -64.18 -12.37 0.31
CA SER A 91 -64.02 -10.98 -0.12
C SER A 91 -62.54 -10.66 -0.32
N ALA A 92 -61.69 -10.95 0.65
CA ALA A 92 -60.23 -10.74 0.57
C ALA A 92 -59.61 -11.49 -0.63
N GLU A 93 -59.94 -12.79 -0.80
CA GLU A 93 -59.44 -13.60 -1.91
C GLU A 93 -59.88 -13.07 -3.27
N THR A 94 -61.17 -12.70 -3.41
CA THR A 94 -61.74 -12.27 -4.69
C THR A 94 -61.21 -10.89 -5.09
N LEU A 95 -61.22 -9.94 -4.16
CA LEU A 95 -60.74 -8.57 -4.41
C LEU A 95 -59.24 -8.54 -4.66
N TRP A 96 -58.45 -9.36 -3.93
CA TRP A 96 -57.01 -9.52 -4.23
C TRP A 96 -56.78 -10.12 -5.61
N GLY A 97 -57.57 -11.14 -6.00
CA GLY A 97 -57.45 -11.78 -7.30
C GLY A 97 -57.64 -10.81 -8.47
N LEU A 98 -58.57 -9.87 -8.35
CA LEU A 98 -58.83 -8.81 -9.33
C LEU A 98 -57.69 -7.76 -9.30
N TYR A 99 -57.43 -7.21 -8.10
CA TYR A 99 -56.41 -6.18 -7.92
C TYR A 99 -55.01 -6.60 -8.39
N LYS A 100 -54.58 -7.84 -8.06
CA LYS A 100 -53.28 -8.35 -8.48
C LYS A 100 -53.13 -8.42 -10.00
N THR A 101 -54.22 -8.77 -10.70
CA THR A 101 -54.22 -8.88 -12.17
C THR A 101 -54.08 -7.51 -12.81
N ASP A 102 -54.89 -6.56 -12.37
CA ASP A 102 -54.92 -5.20 -12.91
C ASP A 102 -53.62 -4.45 -12.56
N LEU A 103 -53.14 -4.56 -11.29
CA LEU A 103 -51.88 -3.96 -10.88
C LEU A 103 -50.67 -4.52 -11.66
N LYS A 104 -50.66 -5.83 -11.91
CA LYS A 104 -49.56 -6.44 -12.66
C LYS A 104 -49.46 -5.87 -14.07
N VAL A 105 -50.59 -5.77 -14.78
CA VAL A 105 -50.64 -5.18 -16.12
C VAL A 105 -50.19 -3.72 -16.09
N ALA A 106 -50.69 -2.94 -15.13
CA ALA A 106 -50.31 -1.55 -14.97
C ALA A 106 -48.79 -1.39 -14.73
N LEU A 107 -48.21 -2.22 -13.85
CA LEU A 107 -46.75 -2.19 -13.58
C LEU A 107 -45.90 -2.62 -14.80
N GLU A 108 -46.37 -3.56 -15.59
CA GLU A 108 -45.73 -3.93 -16.86
C GLU A 108 -45.72 -2.74 -17.83
N GLU A 109 -46.82 -2.04 -18.00
CA GLU A 109 -46.88 -0.82 -18.82
C GLU A 109 -46.01 0.32 -18.27
N HIS A 110 -45.95 0.51 -16.94
CA HIS A 110 -45.10 1.50 -16.30
C HIS A 110 -43.62 1.16 -16.47
N ALA A 111 -43.25 -0.13 -16.44
CA ALA A 111 -41.87 -0.56 -16.66
C ALA A 111 -41.33 -0.22 -18.07
N GLU A 112 -42.22 -0.28 -19.08
CA GLU A 112 -41.89 0.11 -20.46
C GLU A 112 -41.73 1.65 -20.59
N LYS A 113 -42.60 2.42 -19.97
CA LYS A 113 -42.67 3.89 -20.14
C LYS A 113 -41.76 4.68 -19.21
N LYS A 114 -41.43 4.15 -18.03
CA LYS A 114 -40.50 4.72 -17.01
C LYS A 114 -40.71 6.21 -16.69
N LYS A 115 -41.93 6.63 -16.46
CA LYS A 115 -42.27 8.06 -16.26
C LYS A 115 -42.51 8.48 -14.80
N CYS A 116 -42.74 7.53 -13.88
CA CYS A 116 -42.90 7.82 -12.46
C CYS A 116 -41.57 7.92 -11.72
N LYS A 117 -41.59 8.64 -10.60
CA LYS A 117 -40.45 8.66 -9.66
C LYS A 117 -40.34 7.34 -8.93
N THR A 118 -39.11 6.80 -8.81
CA THR A 118 -38.87 5.49 -8.19
C THR A 118 -39.35 5.35 -6.74
N PRO A 119 -39.32 6.39 -5.86
CA PRO A 119 -39.90 6.29 -4.51
C PRO A 119 -41.40 5.98 -4.48
N GLU A 120 -42.17 6.38 -5.49
CA GLU A 120 -43.63 6.10 -5.56
C GLU A 120 -43.87 4.60 -5.69
N TYR A 121 -43.08 3.90 -6.51
CA TYR A 121 -43.17 2.44 -6.63
C TYR A 121 -42.76 1.73 -5.33
N MET A 122 -41.75 2.25 -4.62
CA MET A 122 -41.36 1.70 -3.32
C MET A 122 -42.49 1.85 -2.28
N ASN A 123 -43.15 3.00 -2.24
CA ASN A 123 -44.30 3.22 -1.35
C ASN A 123 -45.45 2.27 -1.68
N LEU A 124 -45.76 2.11 -2.97
CA LEU A 124 -46.77 1.17 -3.42
C LEU A 124 -46.42 -0.27 -3.04
N TYR A 125 -45.18 -0.67 -3.22
CA TYR A 125 -44.67 -2.00 -2.80
C TYR A 125 -44.99 -2.28 -1.32
N PHE A 126 -44.59 -1.36 -0.42
CA PHE A 126 -44.85 -1.54 1.00
C PHE A 126 -46.32 -1.55 1.35
N LYS A 127 -47.16 -0.78 0.62
CA LYS A 127 -48.61 -0.78 0.77
C LYS A 127 -49.20 -2.14 0.36
N VAL A 128 -48.81 -2.67 -0.81
CA VAL A 128 -49.23 -4.00 -1.30
C VAL A 128 -48.76 -5.09 -0.34
N LYS A 129 -47.51 -5.01 0.14
CA LYS A 129 -46.95 -5.95 1.13
C LYS A 129 -47.80 -5.94 2.41
N GLY A 130 -48.09 -4.77 2.96
CA GLY A 130 -48.94 -4.63 4.17
C GLY A 130 -50.32 -5.22 3.97
N PHE A 131 -50.99 -4.94 2.82
CA PHE A 131 -52.26 -5.51 2.47
C PHE A 131 -52.20 -7.05 2.37
N TYR A 132 -51.22 -7.59 1.62
CA TYR A 132 -51.07 -9.03 1.42
C TYR A 132 -50.90 -9.79 2.74
N PHE A 133 -49.98 -9.35 3.60
CA PHE A 133 -49.71 -10.03 4.86
C PHE A 133 -50.82 -9.87 5.87
N LYS A 134 -51.63 -8.78 5.83
CA LYS A 134 -52.76 -8.57 6.76
C LYS A 134 -53.98 -9.41 6.39
N TYR A 135 -54.28 -9.57 5.09
CA TYR A 135 -55.57 -10.14 4.67
C TYR A 135 -55.44 -11.43 3.86
N ILE A 136 -54.31 -11.69 3.19
CA ILE A 136 -54.22 -12.76 2.19
C ILE A 136 -53.31 -13.92 2.66
N ALA A 137 -52.19 -13.64 3.27
CA ALA A 137 -51.17 -14.64 3.59
C ALA A 137 -51.66 -15.82 4.45
N GLU A 138 -52.65 -15.60 5.32
CA GLU A 138 -53.22 -16.61 6.21
C GLU A 138 -54.41 -17.38 5.59
N LEU A 139 -54.87 -17.03 4.36
CA LEU A 139 -55.91 -17.76 3.64
C LEU A 139 -55.38 -19.13 3.20
N ASN A 140 -56.26 -20.16 3.22
CA ASN A 140 -55.90 -21.55 2.97
C ASN A 140 -55.16 -21.76 1.65
N ASP A 141 -55.56 -21.02 0.59
CA ASP A 141 -54.99 -21.14 -0.74
C ASP A 141 -53.62 -20.45 -0.87
N TYR A 142 -53.30 -19.52 0.04
CA TYR A 142 -52.07 -18.71 0.01
C TYR A 142 -51.06 -19.08 1.09
N LYS A 143 -51.49 -19.77 2.16
CA LYS A 143 -50.69 -20.06 3.34
C LYS A 143 -49.34 -20.80 3.09
N LYS A 144 -49.21 -21.48 1.94
CA LYS A 144 -48.02 -22.23 1.54
C LYS A 144 -47.39 -21.72 0.24
N GLN A 145 -47.93 -20.65 -0.31
CA GLN A 145 -47.46 -20.10 -1.57
C GLN A 145 -46.48 -18.96 -1.32
N ILE A 146 -45.44 -18.90 -2.15
CA ILE A 146 -44.53 -17.75 -2.20
C ILE A 146 -45.27 -16.62 -2.89
N PRO A 147 -45.36 -15.40 -2.32
CA PRO A 147 -46.05 -14.29 -2.96
C PRO A 147 -45.37 -13.89 -4.28
N GLU A 148 -46.17 -13.70 -5.32
CA GLU A 148 -45.70 -13.32 -6.65
C GLU A 148 -45.42 -11.81 -6.78
N PHE A 149 -46.11 -10.96 -6.00
CA PHE A 149 -46.07 -9.51 -6.15
C PHE A 149 -44.68 -8.89 -6.02
N PRO A 150 -43.74 -9.42 -5.22
CA PRO A 150 -42.41 -8.83 -5.15
C PRO A 150 -41.68 -8.82 -6.51
N ALA A 151 -41.93 -9.84 -7.34
CA ALA A 151 -41.33 -9.94 -8.66
C ALA A 151 -41.73 -8.80 -9.61
N TRP A 152 -42.94 -8.28 -9.48
CA TRP A 152 -43.45 -7.19 -10.35
C TRP A 152 -42.73 -5.86 -10.12
N PHE A 153 -42.15 -5.66 -8.92
CA PHE A 153 -41.46 -4.43 -8.51
C PHE A 153 -39.95 -4.46 -8.74
N ILE A 154 -39.37 -5.60 -9.11
CA ILE A 154 -37.91 -5.75 -9.31
C ILE A 154 -37.33 -4.66 -10.23
N PRO A 155 -37.90 -4.35 -11.41
CA PRO A 155 -37.33 -3.32 -12.29
C PRO A 155 -37.22 -1.96 -11.60
N PHE A 156 -38.26 -1.57 -10.86
CA PHE A 156 -38.32 -0.29 -10.17
C PHE A 156 -37.38 -0.21 -8.98
N VAL A 157 -37.15 -1.33 -8.28
CA VAL A 157 -36.18 -1.42 -7.19
C VAL A 157 -34.80 -1.27 -7.72
N MET A 158 -34.47 -1.90 -8.86
CA MET A 158 -33.18 -1.77 -9.49
C MET A 158 -32.91 -0.35 -10.00
N ASP A 159 -33.92 0.31 -10.56
CA ASP A 159 -33.83 1.70 -10.96
C ASP A 159 -33.65 2.62 -9.72
N TRP A 160 -34.38 2.37 -8.63
CA TRP A 160 -34.21 3.09 -7.37
C TRP A 160 -32.76 2.91 -6.81
N LEU A 161 -32.20 1.71 -6.88
CA LEU A 161 -30.81 1.48 -6.48
C LEU A 161 -29.81 2.24 -7.36
N ASN A 162 -30.11 2.42 -8.65
CA ASN A 162 -29.28 3.22 -9.55
C ASN A 162 -29.35 4.72 -9.22
N GLU A 163 -30.55 5.24 -8.95
CA GLU A 163 -30.76 6.64 -8.52
C GLU A 163 -30.12 6.89 -7.13
N ASN A 164 -30.20 5.92 -6.23
CA ASN A 164 -29.58 6.00 -4.90
C ASN A 164 -28.05 6.15 -4.95
N ASP A 165 -27.40 5.65 -6.01
CA ASP A 165 -25.97 5.87 -6.24
C ASP A 165 -25.64 7.37 -6.33
N GLU A 166 -26.35 8.09 -7.21
CA GLU A 166 -26.09 9.52 -7.42
C GLU A 166 -26.50 10.33 -6.18
N HIS A 167 -27.65 10.00 -5.59
CA HIS A 167 -28.09 10.64 -4.35
C HIS A 167 -27.11 10.46 -3.20
N SER A 168 -26.57 9.25 -3.01
CA SER A 168 -25.56 8.99 -1.99
C SER A 168 -24.27 9.75 -2.25
N MET A 169 -23.87 9.89 -3.53
CA MET A 169 -22.72 10.70 -3.92
C MET A 169 -22.92 12.19 -3.69
N ASP A 170 -24.13 12.71 -3.89
CA ASP A 170 -24.44 14.12 -3.64
C ASP A 170 -24.46 14.41 -2.13
N ILE A 171 -25.02 13.51 -1.32
CA ILE A 171 -24.96 13.60 0.14
C ILE A 171 -23.50 13.59 0.61
N LEU A 172 -22.66 12.67 0.09
CA LEU A 172 -21.24 12.65 0.41
C LEU A 172 -20.56 13.99 0.11
N ARG A 173 -20.75 14.51 -1.11
CA ARG A 173 -20.11 15.78 -1.52
C ARG A 173 -20.53 16.93 -0.63
N ASN A 174 -21.84 17.02 -0.34
CA ASN A 174 -22.39 18.08 0.50
C ASN A 174 -21.89 17.98 1.94
N ALA A 175 -22.00 16.80 2.56
CA ALA A 175 -21.56 16.58 3.94
C ALA A 175 -20.05 16.84 4.12
N TYR A 176 -19.24 16.35 3.19
CA TYR A 176 -17.78 16.59 3.22
C TYR A 176 -17.43 18.07 3.05
N ASN A 177 -18.10 18.78 2.14
CA ASN A 177 -17.83 20.20 1.90
C ASN A 177 -18.26 21.08 3.10
N VAL A 178 -19.36 20.73 3.77
CA VAL A 178 -19.77 21.40 5.02
C VAL A 178 -18.72 21.16 6.11
N ASP A 179 -18.34 19.91 6.36
CA ASP A 179 -17.31 19.59 7.33
C ASP A 179 -15.98 20.33 7.05
N LYS A 180 -15.60 20.39 5.78
CA LYS A 180 -14.39 21.09 5.35
C LYS A 180 -14.46 22.61 5.58
N ALA A 181 -15.62 23.23 5.35
CA ALA A 181 -15.85 24.65 5.60
C ALA A 181 -15.75 24.97 7.10
N ASP A 182 -16.20 24.05 7.94
CA ASP A 182 -16.22 24.17 9.40
C ASP A 182 -14.96 23.59 10.08
N ASN A 183 -13.90 23.28 9.30
CA ASN A 183 -12.66 22.64 9.78
C ASN A 183 -12.89 21.30 10.49
N PHE A 184 -13.73 20.44 9.94
CA PHE A 184 -13.99 19.07 10.39
C PHE A 184 -14.34 18.98 11.90
N PRO A 185 -15.42 19.59 12.38
CA PRO A 185 -15.80 19.54 13.76
C PRO A 185 -16.10 18.11 14.21
N GLN A 186 -15.65 17.75 15.42
CA GLN A 186 -15.98 16.46 16.00
C GLN A 186 -17.48 16.35 16.28
N THR A 187 -18.08 15.21 15.98
CA THR A 187 -19.51 14.94 16.16
C THR A 187 -19.96 15.08 17.63
N SER A 188 -19.07 14.78 18.58
CA SER A 188 -19.30 14.94 20.03
C SER A 188 -17.95 14.96 20.76
N GLU A 189 -17.98 15.33 22.06
CA GLU A 189 -16.78 15.30 22.92
C GLU A 189 -16.12 13.91 23.04
N HIS A 190 -16.89 12.85 22.80
CA HIS A 190 -16.41 11.46 22.92
C HIS A 190 -16.03 10.82 21.58
N THR A 191 -16.37 11.46 20.47
CA THR A 191 -16.04 10.97 19.13
C THR A 191 -14.79 11.68 18.60
N LYS A 192 -13.96 10.95 17.87
CA LYS A 192 -12.72 11.49 17.32
C LYS A 192 -12.78 11.69 15.80
N PHE A 193 -13.98 11.68 15.21
CA PHE A 193 -14.24 11.85 13.79
C PHE A 193 -15.32 12.89 13.56
N SER A 194 -15.48 13.37 12.33
CA SER A 194 -16.38 14.47 11.99
C SER A 194 -17.75 14.02 11.49
N ASN A 195 -18.69 14.98 11.35
CA ASN A 195 -20.10 14.74 11.04
C ASN A 195 -20.33 14.10 9.69
N SER A 196 -19.54 14.40 8.67
CA SER A 196 -19.73 13.86 7.31
C SER A 196 -19.70 12.33 7.28
N VAL A 197 -18.97 11.67 8.18
CA VAL A 197 -18.98 10.20 8.30
C VAL A 197 -20.36 9.73 8.75
N VAL A 198 -20.97 10.42 9.73
CA VAL A 198 -22.31 10.07 10.26
C VAL A 198 -23.37 10.23 9.17
N ASP A 199 -23.36 11.36 8.45
CA ASP A 199 -24.35 11.67 7.41
C ASP A 199 -24.31 10.63 6.27
N VAL A 200 -23.12 10.30 5.79
CA VAL A 200 -22.94 9.29 4.73
C VAL A 200 -23.45 7.93 5.18
N PHE A 201 -23.11 7.48 6.39
CA PHE A 201 -23.58 6.18 6.86
C PHE A 201 -25.04 6.16 7.28
N THR A 202 -25.62 7.30 7.67
CA THR A 202 -27.06 7.42 7.90
C THR A 202 -27.83 7.14 6.61
N GLN A 203 -27.39 7.72 5.49
CA GLN A 203 -27.98 7.47 4.19
C GLN A 203 -27.80 6.01 3.73
N LEU A 204 -26.58 5.48 3.82
CA LEU A 204 -26.31 4.10 3.40
C LEU A 204 -27.10 3.08 4.24
N ASN A 205 -27.20 3.29 5.55
CA ASN A 205 -27.98 2.44 6.44
C ASN A 205 -29.49 2.55 6.18
N ALA A 206 -30.00 3.73 5.84
CA ALA A 206 -31.41 3.91 5.45
C ALA A 206 -31.74 3.12 4.19
N ALA A 207 -30.87 3.18 3.17
CA ALA A 207 -31.04 2.40 1.94
C ALA A 207 -30.99 0.89 2.22
N LEU A 208 -30.04 0.41 3.01
CA LEU A 208 -29.96 -1.01 3.39
C LEU A 208 -31.17 -1.47 4.18
N LYS A 209 -31.69 -0.63 5.08
CA LYS A 209 -32.90 -0.94 5.86
C LYS A 209 -34.11 -1.13 4.95
N LEU A 210 -34.30 -0.26 3.97
CA LEU A 210 -35.39 -0.39 2.98
C LEU A 210 -35.26 -1.70 2.20
N LEU A 211 -34.07 -2.05 1.70
CA LEU A 211 -33.82 -3.31 1.00
C LEU A 211 -34.20 -4.53 1.86
N LYS A 212 -33.80 -4.53 3.14
CA LYS A 212 -34.12 -5.61 4.06
C LYS A 212 -35.61 -5.69 4.35
N GLN A 213 -36.28 -4.55 4.50
CA GLN A 213 -37.73 -4.49 4.72
C GLN A 213 -38.53 -5.01 3.54
N MET A 214 -38.00 -4.99 2.32
CA MET A 214 -38.67 -5.59 1.17
C MET A 214 -38.88 -7.08 1.34
N ASP A 215 -37.93 -7.78 2.00
CA ASP A 215 -38.04 -9.21 2.30
C ASP A 215 -38.39 -10.04 1.05
N CYS A 216 -37.51 -9.93 0.05
CA CYS A 216 -37.66 -10.57 -1.25
C CYS A 216 -37.61 -12.09 -1.10
N PRO A 217 -38.66 -12.83 -1.48
CA PRO A 217 -38.74 -14.26 -1.29
C PRO A 217 -37.82 -15.06 -2.25
N ASN A 218 -37.35 -14.44 -3.34
CA ASN A 218 -36.42 -15.05 -4.27
C ASN A 218 -34.99 -14.73 -3.86
N PRO A 219 -34.19 -15.73 -3.43
CA PRO A 219 -32.84 -15.52 -2.94
C PRO A 219 -31.87 -14.99 -4.03
N GLU A 220 -32.06 -15.36 -5.29
CA GLU A 220 -31.22 -14.86 -6.39
C GLU A 220 -31.41 -13.36 -6.60
N VAL A 221 -32.66 -12.90 -6.61
CA VAL A 221 -33.01 -11.48 -6.75
C VAL A 221 -32.53 -10.69 -5.55
N ALA A 222 -32.69 -11.22 -4.33
CA ALA A 222 -32.17 -10.61 -3.12
C ALA A 222 -30.65 -10.46 -3.17
N ALA A 223 -29.95 -11.47 -3.66
CA ALA A 223 -28.50 -11.42 -3.88
C ALA A 223 -28.10 -10.35 -4.91
N ASP A 224 -28.84 -10.22 -6.03
CA ASP A 224 -28.58 -9.19 -7.04
C ASP A 224 -28.81 -7.77 -6.51
N MET A 225 -29.85 -7.56 -5.71
CA MET A 225 -30.06 -6.28 -5.02
C MET A 225 -28.91 -5.94 -4.06
N MET A 226 -28.45 -6.90 -3.26
CA MET A 226 -27.33 -6.72 -2.34
C MET A 226 -26.02 -6.48 -3.11
N LYS A 227 -25.81 -7.17 -4.23
CA LYS A 227 -24.67 -6.95 -5.12
C LYS A 227 -24.68 -5.53 -5.71
N ARG A 228 -25.85 -5.04 -6.13
CA ARG A 228 -25.99 -3.67 -6.62
C ARG A 228 -25.68 -2.64 -5.53
N PHE A 229 -26.22 -2.86 -4.33
CA PHE A 229 -25.93 -2.00 -3.16
C PHE A 229 -24.46 -2.03 -2.76
N SER A 230 -23.78 -3.18 -2.83
CA SER A 230 -22.34 -3.27 -2.54
C SER A 230 -21.49 -2.42 -3.48
N LYS A 231 -21.92 -2.24 -4.74
CA LYS A 231 -21.28 -1.30 -5.68
C LYS A 231 -21.45 0.15 -5.24
N THR A 232 -22.62 0.53 -4.74
CA THR A 232 -22.86 1.86 -4.17
C THR A 232 -21.94 2.11 -2.98
N LEU A 233 -21.82 1.14 -2.04
CA LEU A 233 -20.90 1.22 -0.91
C LEU A 233 -19.47 1.45 -1.39
N ASN A 234 -18.99 0.63 -2.33
CA ASN A 234 -17.64 0.76 -2.87
C ASN A 234 -17.39 2.14 -3.51
N LYS A 235 -18.34 2.62 -4.31
CA LYS A 235 -18.25 3.93 -4.99
C LYS A 235 -18.17 5.08 -3.97
N VAL A 236 -19.08 5.11 -3.01
CA VAL A 236 -19.20 6.19 -2.02
C VAL A 236 -18.00 6.22 -1.08
N LEU A 237 -17.61 5.08 -0.51
CA LEU A 237 -16.54 5.05 0.48
C LEU A 237 -15.16 5.29 -0.15
N LEU A 238 -14.92 4.83 -1.38
CA LEU A 238 -13.69 5.18 -2.09
C LEU A 238 -13.66 6.66 -2.44
N ALA A 239 -14.75 7.23 -2.91
CA ALA A 239 -14.82 8.67 -3.20
C ALA A 239 -14.56 9.51 -1.95
N TYR A 240 -15.11 9.11 -0.78
CA TYR A 240 -14.80 9.77 0.50
C TYR A 240 -13.30 9.72 0.80
N ALA A 241 -12.69 8.53 0.72
CA ALA A 241 -11.28 8.32 0.99
C ALA A 241 -10.40 9.13 0.02
N ASP A 242 -10.78 9.20 -1.26
CA ASP A 242 -10.08 9.99 -2.28
C ASP A 242 -10.17 11.51 -2.00
N MET A 243 -11.33 12.00 -1.54
CA MET A 243 -11.49 13.41 -1.13
C MET A 243 -10.58 13.74 0.05
N VAL A 244 -10.55 12.87 1.08
CA VAL A 244 -9.65 13.02 2.23
C VAL A 244 -8.19 13.03 1.76
N GLN A 245 -7.78 12.05 0.95
CA GLN A 245 -6.39 11.94 0.48
C GLN A 245 -5.96 13.16 -0.35
N LYS A 246 -6.85 13.72 -1.17
CA LYS A 246 -6.58 14.92 -1.98
C LYS A 246 -6.39 16.18 -1.14
N ASP A 247 -7.16 16.32 -0.08
CA ASP A 247 -7.13 17.51 0.77
C ASP A 247 -6.13 17.41 1.93
N PHE A 248 -5.73 16.20 2.31
CA PHE A 248 -4.86 15.92 3.46
C PHE A 248 -3.56 16.73 3.50
N PRO A 249 -2.82 16.93 2.39
CA PRO A 249 -1.58 17.73 2.39
C PRO A 249 -1.77 19.16 2.94
N LYS A 250 -2.97 19.72 2.81
CA LYS A 250 -3.29 21.07 3.30
C LYS A 250 -3.43 21.12 4.82
N PHE A 251 -3.80 20.01 5.43
CA PHE A 251 -4.11 19.87 6.84
C PHE A 251 -3.06 19.06 7.63
N ALA A 252 -2.09 18.44 6.93
CA ALA A 252 -1.09 17.58 7.54
C ALA A 252 -0.23 18.26 8.61
N HIS A 253 -0.06 19.60 8.53
CA HIS A 253 0.68 20.38 9.52
C HIS A 253 -0.16 20.73 10.76
N ASP A 254 -1.48 20.61 10.71
CA ASP A 254 -2.35 20.73 11.87
C ASP A 254 -2.58 19.34 12.48
N GLU A 255 -1.89 19.06 13.59
CA GLU A 255 -1.91 17.73 14.22
C GLU A 255 -3.34 17.25 14.54
N LYS A 256 -4.24 18.17 14.98
CA LYS A 256 -5.60 17.82 15.34
C LYS A 256 -6.45 17.47 14.10
N LEU A 257 -6.40 18.31 13.07
CA LEU A 257 -7.15 18.09 11.84
C LEU A 257 -6.68 16.85 11.09
N ALA A 258 -5.35 16.64 11.00
CA ALA A 258 -4.79 15.43 10.42
C ALA A 258 -5.28 14.17 11.15
N CYS A 259 -5.31 14.17 12.47
CA CYS A 259 -5.84 13.06 13.27
C CYS A 259 -7.32 12.81 12.98
N ILE A 260 -8.16 13.86 12.91
CA ILE A 260 -9.60 13.73 12.61
C ILE A 260 -9.81 13.12 11.23
N LEU A 261 -9.09 13.58 10.22
CA LEU A 261 -9.20 13.05 8.84
C LEU A 261 -8.78 11.58 8.76
N MET A 262 -7.72 11.17 9.45
CA MET A 262 -7.33 9.76 9.55
C MET A 262 -8.38 8.94 10.31
N ASN A 263 -8.96 9.49 11.39
CA ASN A 263 -10.04 8.85 12.12
C ASN A 263 -11.29 8.69 11.26
N ASN A 264 -11.63 9.67 10.39
CA ASN A 264 -12.72 9.53 9.43
C ASN A 264 -12.54 8.30 8.56
N VAL A 265 -11.37 8.14 7.93
CA VAL A 265 -11.08 6.96 7.10
C VAL A 265 -11.14 5.66 7.94
N GLN A 266 -10.66 5.69 9.18
CA GLN A 266 -10.79 4.55 10.08
C GLN A 266 -12.25 4.23 10.38
N GLN A 267 -13.10 5.24 10.58
CA GLN A 267 -14.52 5.03 10.80
C GLN A 267 -15.24 4.48 9.56
N LEU A 268 -14.83 4.87 8.33
CA LEU A 268 -15.34 4.19 7.13
C LEU A 268 -15.14 2.68 7.22
N ARG A 269 -13.98 2.22 7.69
CA ARG A 269 -13.67 0.80 7.85
C ARG A 269 -14.54 0.13 8.90
N VAL A 270 -14.69 0.78 10.07
CA VAL A 270 -15.49 0.25 11.19
C VAL A 270 -16.97 0.12 10.80
N GLN A 271 -17.51 1.14 10.14
CA GLN A 271 -18.91 1.14 9.72
C GLN A 271 -19.15 0.18 8.55
N LEU A 272 -18.18 0.04 7.64
CA LEU A 272 -18.24 -0.96 6.56
C LEU A 272 -18.34 -2.38 7.12
N GLU A 273 -17.59 -2.70 8.17
CA GLU A 273 -17.67 -4.01 8.84
C GLU A 273 -19.06 -4.24 9.45
N LYS A 274 -19.65 -3.23 10.10
CA LYS A 274 -21.02 -3.30 10.62
C LYS A 274 -22.06 -3.50 9.51
N ILE A 275 -21.92 -2.81 8.38
CA ILE A 275 -22.79 -2.98 7.22
C ILE A 275 -22.65 -4.41 6.66
N TYR A 276 -21.41 -4.92 6.53
CA TYR A 276 -21.16 -6.28 6.09
C TYR A 276 -21.89 -7.32 6.96
N GLU A 277 -21.78 -7.21 8.29
CA GLU A 277 -22.52 -8.06 9.22
C GLU A 277 -24.04 -7.89 9.09
N THR A 278 -24.50 -6.65 8.91
CA THR A 278 -25.92 -6.34 8.71
C THR A 278 -26.43 -6.91 7.37
N MET A 279 -25.63 -6.96 6.33
CA MET A 279 -26.01 -7.53 5.03
C MET A 279 -26.18 -9.06 5.08
N GLY A 280 -25.56 -9.75 6.02
CA GLY A 280 -25.59 -11.21 6.20
C GLY A 280 -24.24 -11.84 6.54
N GLY A 281 -23.17 -11.05 6.61
CA GLY A 281 -21.83 -11.50 7.02
C GLY A 281 -21.32 -12.65 6.16
N THR A 282 -21.03 -13.78 6.79
CA THR A 282 -20.50 -14.99 6.13
C THR A 282 -21.51 -15.72 5.24
N GLU A 283 -22.82 -15.40 5.34
CA GLU A 283 -23.87 -15.99 4.51
C GLU A 283 -24.07 -15.23 3.18
N LEU A 284 -23.36 -14.11 3.00
CA LEU A 284 -23.38 -13.33 1.76
C LEU A 284 -22.78 -14.10 0.58
N ASP A 285 -23.27 -13.79 -0.61
CA ASP A 285 -22.62 -14.22 -1.85
C ASP A 285 -21.13 -13.92 -1.86
N GLU A 286 -20.33 -14.90 -2.28
CA GLU A 286 -18.86 -14.83 -2.26
C GLU A 286 -18.33 -13.60 -3.01
N HIS A 287 -18.95 -13.23 -4.12
CA HIS A 287 -18.54 -12.05 -4.90
C HIS A 287 -18.74 -10.75 -4.12
N ILE A 288 -19.83 -10.61 -3.37
CA ILE A 288 -20.07 -9.45 -2.52
C ILE A 288 -19.00 -9.38 -1.42
N GLY A 289 -18.74 -10.52 -0.76
CA GLY A 289 -17.70 -10.63 0.27
C GLY A 289 -16.32 -10.22 -0.26
N GLN A 290 -15.97 -10.64 -1.49
CA GLN A 290 -14.72 -10.25 -2.14
C GLN A 290 -14.65 -8.74 -2.42
N VAL A 291 -15.72 -8.13 -2.96
CA VAL A 291 -15.76 -6.68 -3.24
C VAL A 291 -15.55 -5.87 -1.95
N LEU A 292 -16.24 -6.22 -0.86
CA LEU A 292 -16.12 -5.52 0.42
C LEU A 292 -14.74 -5.74 1.07
N THR A 293 -14.15 -6.93 0.90
CA THR A 293 -12.78 -7.21 1.36
C THR A 293 -11.75 -6.38 0.61
N ILE A 294 -11.91 -6.23 -0.71
CA ILE A 294 -11.04 -5.37 -1.53
C ILE A 294 -11.17 -3.91 -1.11
N LEU A 295 -12.40 -3.45 -0.88
CA LEU A 295 -12.66 -2.10 -0.38
C LEU A 295 -11.96 -1.85 0.97
N GLN A 296 -12.06 -2.80 1.91
CA GLN A 296 -11.38 -2.73 3.20
C GLN A 296 -9.86 -2.63 3.06
N LYS A 297 -9.26 -3.40 2.14
CA LYS A 297 -7.82 -3.32 1.84
C LYS A 297 -7.43 -1.97 1.24
N LYS A 298 -8.25 -1.40 0.35
CA LYS A 298 -8.00 -0.07 -0.22
C LYS A 298 -8.05 1.03 0.85
N LEU A 299 -9.04 1.00 1.74
CA LEU A 299 -9.12 1.93 2.87
C LEU A 299 -7.92 1.79 3.82
N ASN A 300 -7.40 0.57 4.05
CA ASN A 300 -6.16 0.35 4.78
C ASN A 300 -4.97 1.04 4.11
N SER A 301 -4.83 0.87 2.79
CA SER A 301 -3.76 1.51 2.03
C SER A 301 -3.83 3.05 2.06
N VAL A 302 -5.03 3.60 2.10
CA VAL A 302 -5.21 5.06 2.28
C VAL A 302 -4.70 5.49 3.66
N LEU A 303 -5.04 4.77 4.74
CA LEU A 303 -4.55 5.07 6.08
C LEU A 303 -3.01 4.96 6.19
N ASP A 304 -2.39 3.96 5.55
CA ASP A 304 -0.93 3.86 5.49
C ASP A 304 -0.32 5.11 4.84
N LYS A 305 -0.87 5.57 3.71
CA LYS A 305 -0.39 6.77 3.02
C LYS A 305 -0.56 8.04 3.84
N LEU A 306 -1.74 8.25 4.43
CA LEU A 306 -2.02 9.43 5.27
C LEU A 306 -1.11 9.47 6.50
N SER A 307 -0.87 8.31 7.12
CA SER A 307 0.02 8.20 8.28
C SER A 307 1.47 8.50 7.91
N ALA A 308 1.94 8.01 6.75
CA ALA A 308 3.28 8.31 6.25
C ALA A 308 3.45 9.80 5.93
N GLU A 309 2.46 10.42 5.28
CA GLU A 309 2.47 11.85 4.96
C GLU A 309 2.43 12.72 6.22
N PHE A 310 1.60 12.36 7.20
CA PHE A 310 1.54 13.04 8.50
C PHE A 310 2.87 12.97 9.24
N VAL A 311 3.46 11.78 9.35
CA VAL A 311 4.73 11.59 10.07
C VAL A 311 5.90 12.24 9.33
N ALA A 312 5.85 12.37 8.00
CA ALA A 312 6.84 13.11 7.23
C ALA A 312 6.94 14.60 7.65
N THR A 313 5.86 15.18 8.18
CA THR A 313 5.89 16.56 8.73
C THR A 313 6.78 16.68 9.96
N LEU A 314 6.99 15.58 10.71
CA LEU A 314 7.84 15.51 11.89
C LEU A 314 9.30 15.17 11.56
N GLU A 315 9.58 14.70 10.36
CA GLU A 315 10.93 14.27 9.97
C GLU A 315 12.00 15.34 10.21
N PRO A 316 11.78 16.65 9.92
CA PRO A 316 12.77 17.68 10.21
C PRO A 316 13.12 17.78 11.70
N HIS A 317 12.13 17.62 12.59
CA HIS A 317 12.34 17.68 14.04
C HIS A 317 13.07 16.43 14.55
N ILE A 318 12.67 15.24 14.07
CA ILE A 318 13.36 13.97 14.38
C ILE A 318 14.81 14.05 13.90
N HIS A 319 15.03 14.59 12.71
CA HIS A 319 16.36 14.81 12.16
C HIS A 319 17.22 15.69 13.05
N GLU A 320 16.71 16.82 13.51
CA GLU A 320 17.42 17.73 14.43
C GLU A 320 17.79 17.03 15.74
N GLN A 321 16.83 16.31 16.37
CA GLN A 321 17.11 15.60 17.62
C GLN A 321 18.09 14.44 17.43
N THR A 322 18.05 13.78 16.28
CA THR A 322 19.00 12.71 15.93
C THR A 322 20.44 13.26 15.76
N ILE A 323 20.60 14.45 15.20
CA ILE A 323 21.90 15.14 15.16
C ILE A 323 22.42 15.45 16.59
N LYS A 324 21.54 15.98 17.46
CA LYS A 324 21.91 16.23 18.87
C LYS A 324 22.34 14.95 19.59
N LEU A 325 21.61 13.84 19.35
CA LEU A 325 21.96 12.51 19.83
C LEU A 325 23.39 12.12 19.37
N GLY A 326 23.70 12.29 18.09
CA GLY A 326 25.04 12.03 17.55
C GLY A 326 26.14 12.85 18.23
N ILE A 327 25.88 14.14 18.47
CA ILE A 327 26.80 15.04 19.18
C ILE A 327 27.06 14.58 20.63
N LEU A 328 26.00 14.14 21.32
CA LEU A 328 26.14 13.62 22.70
C LEU A 328 26.90 12.29 22.70
N LEU A 329 26.67 11.43 21.73
CA LEU A 329 27.33 10.15 21.58
C LEU A 329 28.88 10.31 21.39
N VAL A 330 29.31 11.27 20.57
CA VAL A 330 30.73 11.55 20.33
C VAL A 330 31.49 11.96 21.61
N LYS A 331 30.80 12.56 22.57
CA LYS A 331 31.38 12.92 23.88
C LYS A 331 31.69 11.71 24.76
N ILE A 332 31.08 10.55 24.48
CA ILE A 332 31.30 9.30 25.24
C ILE A 332 32.65 8.71 24.88
N LYS A 333 33.56 8.62 25.86
CA LYS A 333 34.89 8.07 25.73
C LYS A 333 35.13 6.96 26.76
N GLY A 334 36.09 6.08 26.53
CA GLY A 334 36.51 5.06 27.48
C GLY A 334 36.43 3.64 26.91
N PRO A 335 36.81 2.62 27.73
CA PRO A 335 36.79 1.24 27.30
C PRO A 335 35.36 0.72 27.07
N GLN A 336 35.28 -0.38 26.32
CA GLN A 336 34.00 -1.08 26.13
C GLN A 336 33.46 -1.60 27.48
N LEU A 337 32.20 -1.40 27.76
CA LEU A 337 31.53 -1.83 28.96
C LEU A 337 30.31 -2.72 28.58
N GLN A 338 29.78 -3.44 29.57
CA GLN A 338 28.55 -4.22 29.37
C GLN A 338 27.32 -3.31 29.25
N LYS A 339 26.26 -3.76 28.57
CA LYS A 339 25.01 -3.00 28.35
C LYS A 339 24.44 -2.40 29.65
N THR A 340 24.42 -3.16 30.73
CA THR A 340 23.89 -2.70 32.03
C THR A 340 24.66 -1.54 32.64
N GLN A 341 25.94 -1.40 32.30
CA GLN A 341 26.80 -0.34 32.82
C GLN A 341 26.73 0.95 32.00
N VAL A 342 26.30 0.87 30.75
CA VAL A 342 26.17 2.02 29.85
C VAL A 342 24.74 2.57 29.76
N GLN A 343 23.77 1.99 30.48
CA GLN A 343 22.37 2.41 30.46
C GLN A 343 22.20 3.91 30.77
N PRO A 344 22.81 4.49 31.83
CA PRO A 344 22.67 5.93 32.12
C PRO A 344 23.21 6.84 31.00
N GLU A 345 24.28 6.39 30.31
CA GLU A 345 24.83 7.10 29.16
C GLU A 345 23.91 7.01 27.95
N ALA A 346 23.26 5.86 27.75
CA ALA A 346 22.29 5.65 26.69
C ALA A 346 21.03 6.51 26.90
N ASP A 347 20.53 6.57 28.14
CA ASP A 347 19.38 7.39 28.50
C ASP A 347 19.66 8.88 28.27
N ALA A 348 20.83 9.39 28.71
CA ALA A 348 21.23 10.78 28.51
C ALA A 348 21.42 11.14 27.02
N VAL A 349 21.88 10.21 26.19
CA VAL A 349 22.04 10.42 24.75
C VAL A 349 20.67 10.43 24.06
N LEU A 350 19.71 9.64 24.55
CA LEU A 350 18.36 9.54 23.98
C LEU A 350 17.43 10.65 24.41
N GLU A 351 17.64 11.29 25.57
CA GLU A 351 16.73 12.25 26.18
C GLU A 351 16.13 13.24 25.17
N PRO A 352 16.89 13.95 24.28
CA PRO A 352 16.30 14.93 23.37
C PRO A 352 15.34 14.32 22.34
N LEU A 353 15.61 13.10 21.89
CA LEU A 353 14.76 12.39 20.92
C LEU A 353 13.51 11.83 21.61
N MET A 354 13.65 11.30 22.83
CA MET A 354 12.53 10.74 23.58
C MET A 354 11.55 11.83 24.03
N ASP A 355 12.02 12.99 24.46
CA ASP A 355 11.19 14.14 24.81
C ASP A 355 10.29 14.58 23.64
N LEU A 356 10.86 14.65 22.43
CA LEU A 356 10.10 14.94 21.22
C LEU A 356 9.04 13.87 20.94
N LEU A 357 9.42 12.59 20.96
CA LEU A 357 8.53 11.48 20.65
C LEU A 357 7.42 11.36 21.69
N GLU A 358 7.72 11.40 22.98
CA GLU A 358 6.72 11.30 24.04
C GLU A 358 5.74 12.47 24.02
N GLY A 359 6.22 13.71 23.83
CA GLY A 359 5.39 14.89 23.71
C GLY A 359 4.42 14.81 22.55
N SER A 360 4.88 14.36 21.38
CA SER A 360 4.05 14.18 20.19
C SER A 360 3.05 13.03 20.37
N LEU A 361 3.52 11.87 20.86
CA LEU A 361 2.66 10.70 21.05
C LEU A 361 1.56 10.93 22.08
N ARG A 362 1.80 11.73 23.10
CA ARG A 362 0.77 12.12 24.09
C ARG A 362 -0.36 12.89 23.40
N ARG A 363 -0.04 13.92 22.60
CA ARG A 363 -1.03 14.68 21.83
C ARG A 363 -1.81 13.79 20.83
N TYR A 364 -1.13 12.86 20.18
CA TYR A 364 -1.79 11.95 19.21
C TYR A 364 -2.68 10.92 19.90
N ALA A 365 -2.31 10.45 21.10
CA ALA A 365 -3.16 9.54 21.87
C ALA A 365 -4.50 10.17 22.25
N ASP A 366 -4.49 11.50 22.53
CA ASP A 366 -5.71 12.23 22.83
C ASP A 366 -6.59 12.45 21.59
N SER A 367 -6.01 12.66 20.41
CA SER A 367 -6.72 13.03 19.18
C SER A 367 -7.04 11.84 18.29
N CYS A 368 -6.24 10.77 18.29
CA CYS A 368 -6.41 9.61 17.42
C CYS A 368 -7.18 8.47 18.07
N GLU A 369 -7.86 7.69 17.24
CA GLU A 369 -8.32 6.36 17.61
C GLU A 369 -7.14 5.40 17.77
N LYS A 370 -7.29 4.37 18.62
CA LYS A 370 -6.22 3.41 18.92
C LYS A 370 -5.65 2.72 17.67
N THR A 371 -6.48 2.48 16.67
CA THR A 371 -6.04 1.86 15.41
C THR A 371 -5.20 2.84 14.59
N VAL A 372 -5.65 4.10 14.45
CA VAL A 372 -4.92 5.16 13.75
C VAL A 372 -3.59 5.44 14.43
N LEU A 373 -3.58 5.51 15.76
CA LEU A 373 -2.34 5.69 16.53
C LEU A 373 -1.30 4.59 16.22
N LYS A 374 -1.74 3.34 16.01
CA LYS A 374 -0.81 2.26 15.61
C LYS A 374 -0.20 2.44 14.23
N TYR A 375 -0.93 3.03 13.27
CA TYR A 375 -0.38 3.38 11.97
C TYR A 375 0.70 4.47 12.11
N ILE A 376 0.40 5.53 12.88
CA ILE A 376 1.36 6.60 13.17
C ILE A 376 2.61 6.05 13.87
N LEU A 377 2.45 5.19 14.88
CA LEU A 377 3.57 4.56 15.60
C LEU A 377 4.50 3.77 14.66
N LYS A 378 3.96 3.05 13.67
CA LYS A 378 4.78 2.31 12.70
C LYS A 378 5.63 3.25 11.85
N GLU A 379 5.04 4.32 11.35
CA GLU A 379 5.77 5.29 10.52
C GLU A 379 6.77 6.10 11.34
N LEU A 380 6.43 6.50 12.57
CA LEU A 380 7.38 7.16 13.50
C LEU A 380 8.58 6.26 13.79
N TRP A 381 8.35 4.98 14.08
CA TRP A 381 9.41 4.00 14.25
C TRP A 381 10.34 3.97 13.05
N LYS A 382 9.78 3.80 11.86
CA LYS A 382 10.53 3.74 10.60
C LYS A 382 11.40 4.97 10.38
N ILE A 383 10.81 6.17 10.45
CA ILE A 383 11.55 7.42 10.26
C ILE A 383 12.62 7.61 11.32
N THR A 384 12.34 7.28 12.59
CA THR A 384 13.30 7.38 13.68
C THR A 384 14.51 6.48 13.44
N ILE A 385 14.30 5.21 13.13
CA ILE A 385 15.40 4.25 12.91
C ILE A 385 16.20 4.61 11.67
N VAL A 386 15.55 4.99 10.57
CA VAL A 386 16.23 5.43 9.33
C VAL A 386 17.09 6.69 9.57
N ASN A 387 16.60 7.66 10.36
CA ASN A 387 17.39 8.85 10.69
C ASN A 387 18.57 8.51 11.59
N MET A 388 18.40 7.61 12.57
CA MET A 388 19.51 7.13 13.41
C MET A 388 20.58 6.43 12.57
N GLU A 389 20.20 5.55 11.65
CA GLU A 389 21.14 4.89 10.74
C GLU A 389 21.91 5.89 9.89
N LYS A 390 21.22 6.76 9.19
CA LYS A 390 21.80 7.70 8.22
C LYS A 390 22.64 8.80 8.85
N ARG A 391 22.36 9.21 10.08
CA ARG A 391 22.98 10.40 10.70
C ARG A 391 23.97 10.07 11.79
N VAL A 392 23.76 8.96 12.50
CA VAL A 392 24.60 8.58 13.64
C VAL A 392 25.52 7.43 13.28
N VAL A 393 24.98 6.38 12.70
CA VAL A 393 25.73 5.15 12.42
C VAL A 393 26.50 5.27 11.11
N LEU A 394 25.89 5.80 10.06
CA LEU A 394 26.47 5.96 8.74
C LEU A 394 26.55 7.45 8.35
N PRO A 395 27.44 8.22 8.98
CA PRO A 395 27.58 9.64 8.63
C PRO A 395 27.90 9.81 7.14
N PRO A 396 27.59 10.96 6.54
CA PRO A 396 27.82 11.20 5.12
C PRO A 396 29.30 11.01 4.80
N LEU A 397 29.57 10.44 3.63
CA LEU A 397 30.94 10.29 3.12
C LEU A 397 31.53 11.68 2.89
N SER A 398 32.61 12.00 3.62
CA SER A 398 33.33 13.27 3.51
C SER A 398 34.14 13.41 2.22
N ASP A 399 34.35 12.31 1.53
CA ASP A 399 35.17 12.28 0.32
C ASP A 399 34.37 12.72 -0.92
N LYS A 400 34.81 13.82 -1.57
CA LYS A 400 34.17 14.38 -2.77
C LYS A 400 34.01 13.35 -3.90
N ALA A 401 34.86 12.33 -3.95
CA ALA A 401 34.80 11.26 -4.93
C ALA A 401 33.61 10.31 -4.70
N LEU A 402 33.31 9.97 -3.44
CA LEU A 402 32.18 9.11 -3.07
C LEU A 402 30.85 9.83 -3.17
N LEU A 403 30.81 11.14 -2.88
CA LEU A 403 29.62 11.99 -3.07
C LEU A 403 29.23 12.13 -4.56
N LYS A 404 30.19 12.06 -5.49
CA LYS A 404 29.93 12.07 -6.95
C LYS A 404 29.32 10.76 -7.47
N GLN A 405 29.39 9.66 -6.70
CA GLN A 405 28.86 8.34 -7.08
C GLN A 405 27.39 8.15 -6.70
N LEU A 406 26.81 9.02 -5.86
CA LEU A 406 25.39 8.93 -5.53
C LEU A 406 24.56 9.47 -6.70
N PRO A 407 23.70 8.65 -7.33
CA PRO A 407 22.81 9.13 -8.38
C PRO A 407 21.87 10.19 -7.78
N ASN A 408 21.90 11.43 -8.28
CA ASN A 408 21.07 12.58 -7.89
C ASN A 408 21.57 13.55 -6.80
N ALA A 409 22.79 13.48 -6.31
CA ALA A 409 23.30 14.55 -5.44
C ALA A 409 23.94 15.67 -6.28
N LYS A 410 23.19 16.71 -6.60
CA LYS A 410 23.78 17.99 -7.06
C LYS A 410 24.56 18.58 -5.88
N ILE A 411 25.88 18.67 -6.03
CA ILE A 411 26.83 19.17 -4.99
C ILE A 411 26.43 20.57 -4.46
N GLY A 412 25.73 21.39 -5.25
CA GLY A 412 25.20 22.69 -4.85
C GLY A 412 24.08 22.63 -3.81
N ASP A 413 23.30 21.56 -3.77
CA ASP A 413 22.17 21.45 -2.87
C ASP A 413 22.59 20.90 -1.48
N VAL A 414 23.62 20.07 -1.42
CA VAL A 414 24.15 19.55 -0.15
C VAL A 414 24.84 20.65 0.66
N THR A 415 25.59 21.53 0.01
CA THR A 415 26.22 22.72 0.67
C THR A 415 25.19 23.76 1.07
N LYS A 416 24.11 23.96 0.29
CA LYS A 416 23.00 24.85 0.66
C LYS A 416 22.13 24.24 1.79
N LEU A 417 21.89 22.91 1.76
CA LEU A 417 21.17 22.23 2.85
C LEU A 417 21.94 22.27 4.17
N MET A 418 23.27 22.11 4.13
CA MET A 418 24.11 22.28 5.31
C MET A 418 24.10 23.74 5.82
N SER A 419 24.15 24.72 4.93
CA SER A 419 24.19 26.14 5.35
C SER A 419 22.83 26.69 5.80
N THR A 420 21.71 26.20 5.27
CA THR A 420 20.35 26.61 5.70
C THR A 420 19.91 25.97 7.01
N ASN A 421 20.29 24.70 7.27
CA ASN A 421 19.95 24.05 8.54
C ASN A 421 20.82 24.51 9.72
N ILE A 422 21.98 25.12 9.43
CA ILE A 422 22.90 25.63 10.46
C ILE A 422 22.36 26.92 11.12
N GLN A 423 21.55 27.70 10.40
CA GLN A 423 20.99 28.97 10.95
C GLN A 423 19.81 28.77 11.93
N SER A 424 19.21 27.58 11.99
CA SER A 424 18.06 27.34 12.88
C SER A 424 18.40 26.78 14.28
N ILE A 425 19.65 26.43 14.55
CA ILE A 425 20.07 25.92 15.88
C ILE A 425 20.39 27.10 16.80
N LYS A 426 19.37 27.65 17.46
CA LYS A 426 19.54 28.64 18.55
C LYS A 426 20.22 27.99 19.76
N GLY A 427 21.52 28.26 19.94
CA GLY A 427 22.23 27.85 21.17
C GLY A 427 23.71 27.49 21.02
N MET A 428 24.29 27.53 19.83
CA MET A 428 25.74 27.33 19.65
C MET A 428 26.45 28.61 19.24
N ASN A 429 27.39 29.05 20.06
CA ASN A 429 28.03 30.38 19.98
C ASN A 429 29.18 30.50 18.98
N SER A 430 29.50 29.43 18.20
CA SER A 430 30.61 29.51 17.22
C SER A 430 30.44 28.52 16.06
N VAL A 431 30.55 29.04 14.83
CA VAL A 431 30.66 28.25 13.57
C VAL A 431 31.89 27.32 13.62
N LYS A 432 32.91 27.67 14.41
CA LYS A 432 34.13 26.89 14.58
C LYS A 432 33.88 25.62 15.39
N ASP A 433 33.05 25.70 16.46
CA ASP A 433 32.70 24.54 17.27
C ASP A 433 31.85 23.53 16.47
N MET A 434 31.04 24.03 15.54
CA MET A 434 30.24 23.17 14.62
C MET A 434 31.11 22.51 13.55
N MET A 435 32.12 23.21 13.01
CA MET A 435 33.08 22.63 12.07
C MET A 435 34.00 21.59 12.73
N ASP A 436 34.41 21.83 13.96
CA ASP A 436 35.24 20.90 14.72
C ASP A 436 34.41 19.69 15.17
N MET A 437 33.12 19.86 15.50
CA MET A 437 32.19 18.75 15.77
C MET A 437 31.85 17.95 14.52
N ALA A 438 31.65 18.59 13.36
CA ALA A 438 31.48 17.88 12.07
C ALA A 438 32.71 17.02 11.72
N ARG A 439 33.91 17.51 12.02
CA ARG A 439 35.15 16.72 11.87
C ARG A 439 35.28 15.59 12.88
N GLU A 440 34.75 15.76 14.10
CA GLU A 440 34.75 14.66 15.09
C GLU A 440 33.69 13.60 14.79
N SER A 441 32.56 13.96 14.16
CA SER A 441 31.55 13.00 13.70
C SER A 441 31.98 12.17 12.48
N GLU A 442 33.06 12.58 11.81
CA GLU A 442 33.71 11.80 10.76
C GLU A 442 34.51 10.62 11.28
N LYS A 443 34.73 10.50 12.59
CA LYS A 443 35.51 9.40 13.21
C LYS A 443 34.61 8.15 13.33
N SER A 444 35.26 6.99 13.09
CA SER A 444 34.63 5.68 13.32
C SER A 444 34.08 5.57 14.74
N LEU A 445 32.86 4.99 14.86
CA LEU A 445 32.28 4.70 16.18
C LEU A 445 33.17 3.80 17.00
N THR A 446 33.39 4.16 18.26
CA THR A 446 34.13 3.31 19.19
C THR A 446 33.31 2.12 19.66
N PRO A 447 33.88 1.01 20.10
CA PRO A 447 33.16 -0.13 20.64
C PRO A 447 32.21 0.25 21.79
N LYS A 448 32.61 1.19 22.65
CA LYS A 448 31.73 1.73 23.73
C LYS A 448 30.52 2.46 23.15
N GLN A 449 30.71 3.32 22.17
CA GLN A 449 29.61 4.04 21.51
C GLN A 449 28.64 3.10 20.80
N CYS A 450 29.13 2.02 20.18
CA CYS A 450 28.29 0.98 19.61
C CYS A 450 27.43 0.27 20.68
N THR A 451 28.01 -0.02 21.85
CA THR A 451 27.26 -0.61 22.97
C THR A 451 26.20 0.34 23.51
N VAL A 452 26.51 1.64 23.63
CA VAL A 452 25.55 2.70 24.04
C VAL A 452 24.39 2.79 23.03
N LEU A 453 24.68 2.80 21.74
CA LEU A 453 23.65 2.83 20.70
C LEU A 453 22.77 1.57 20.70
N ASP A 454 23.35 0.40 20.89
CA ASP A 454 22.57 -0.84 20.98
C ASP A 454 21.64 -0.83 22.23
N CYS A 455 22.14 -0.29 23.33
CA CYS A 455 21.32 -0.06 24.54
C CYS A 455 20.21 0.97 24.30
N ALA A 456 20.54 2.06 23.61
CA ALA A 456 19.58 3.10 23.21
C ALA A 456 18.47 2.55 22.28
N LEU A 457 18.82 1.69 21.34
CA LEU A 457 17.85 1.02 20.47
C LEU A 457 16.88 0.11 21.25
N ASP A 458 17.39 -0.60 22.26
CA ASP A 458 16.51 -1.40 23.12
C ASP A 458 15.54 -0.52 23.93
N ALA A 459 16.00 0.63 24.44
CA ALA A 459 15.16 1.61 25.15
C ALA A 459 14.07 2.22 24.24
N ILE A 460 14.40 2.61 23.01
CA ILE A 460 13.42 3.09 22.02
C ILE A 460 12.39 2.01 21.74
N LYS A 461 12.83 0.76 21.51
CA LYS A 461 11.97 -0.38 21.25
C LYS A 461 10.98 -0.63 22.39
N ASP A 462 11.45 -0.53 23.65
CA ASP A 462 10.61 -0.72 24.84
C ASP A 462 9.56 0.41 24.95
N SER A 463 9.93 1.65 24.63
CA SER A 463 8.99 2.79 24.58
C SER A 463 7.91 2.60 23.50
N PHE A 464 8.26 2.18 22.28
CA PHE A 464 7.29 1.90 21.23
C PHE A 464 6.45 0.64 21.50
N HIS A 465 6.96 -0.29 22.28
CA HIS A 465 6.21 -1.46 22.76
C HIS A 465 5.20 -1.09 23.85
N ALA A 466 5.55 -0.12 24.70
CA ALA A 466 4.71 0.42 25.79
C ALA A 466 4.05 -0.69 26.62
N SER A 467 4.82 -1.64 27.11
CA SER A 467 4.34 -2.78 27.90
C SER A 467 3.21 -3.59 27.21
N GLY A 468 3.25 -3.70 25.89
CA GLY A 468 2.27 -4.42 25.07
C GLY A 468 1.10 -3.56 24.57
N LYS A 469 0.95 -2.32 24.99
CA LYS A 469 -0.10 -1.40 24.52
C LYS A 469 0.22 -0.77 23.15
N GLY A 470 1.51 -0.70 22.79
CA GLY A 470 2.02 -0.12 21.54
C GLY A 470 2.18 -1.14 20.42
N LEU A 471 3.35 -1.17 19.78
CA LEU A 471 3.69 -2.09 18.70
C LEU A 471 4.02 -3.48 19.27
N LYS A 472 3.65 -4.51 18.51
CA LYS A 472 3.92 -5.91 18.90
C LYS A 472 5.41 -6.25 18.76
N LYS A 473 5.94 -7.15 19.61
CA LYS A 473 7.35 -7.64 19.52
C LYS A 473 7.68 -8.19 18.12
N SER A 474 6.74 -8.96 17.53
CA SER A 474 6.91 -9.50 16.18
C SER A 474 7.03 -8.43 15.07
N PHE A 475 6.60 -7.19 15.30
CA PHE A 475 6.81 -6.08 14.39
C PHE A 475 8.28 -5.66 14.36
N PHE A 476 8.92 -5.52 15.53
CA PHE A 476 10.33 -5.13 15.63
C PHE A 476 11.25 -6.20 15.04
N GLU A 477 10.94 -7.48 15.27
CA GLU A 477 11.72 -8.60 14.72
C GLU A 477 11.72 -8.63 13.19
N LYS A 478 10.62 -8.16 12.59
CA LYS A 478 10.43 -8.09 11.12
C LYS A 478 10.77 -6.74 10.52
N SER A 479 11.15 -5.73 11.33
CA SER A 479 11.49 -4.39 10.84
C SER A 479 12.79 -4.43 10.03
N PRO A 480 12.75 -4.18 8.72
CA PRO A 480 13.95 -4.15 7.88
C PRO A 480 14.87 -3.00 8.27
N GLU A 481 14.32 -1.86 8.72
CA GLU A 481 15.09 -0.70 9.14
C GLU A 481 15.92 -1.02 10.40
N LEU A 482 15.34 -1.74 11.37
CA LEU A 482 16.08 -2.16 12.57
C LEU A 482 17.15 -3.21 12.24
N GLN A 483 16.85 -4.13 11.33
CA GLN A 483 17.82 -5.13 10.89
C GLN A 483 18.99 -4.46 10.17
N SER A 484 18.74 -3.49 9.29
CA SER A 484 19.76 -2.71 8.61
C SER A 484 20.65 -1.95 9.58
N LEU A 485 20.05 -1.22 10.53
CA LEU A 485 20.79 -0.48 11.55
C LEU A 485 21.65 -1.39 12.43
N LYS A 486 21.10 -2.52 12.91
CA LYS A 486 21.85 -3.49 13.71
C LYS A 486 22.98 -4.15 12.91
N TYR A 487 22.75 -4.45 11.65
CA TYR A 487 23.79 -4.94 10.74
C TYR A 487 24.91 -3.91 10.61
N ALA A 488 24.59 -2.66 10.31
CA ALA A 488 25.58 -1.59 10.22
C ALA A 488 26.38 -1.43 11.53
N LEU A 489 25.75 -1.48 12.70
CA LEU A 489 26.44 -1.46 14.00
C LEU A 489 27.38 -2.66 14.18
N SER A 490 26.97 -3.86 13.77
CA SER A 490 27.79 -5.07 13.88
C SER A 490 29.08 -5.00 13.05
N LEU A 491 29.05 -4.26 11.93
CA LEU A 491 30.21 -4.08 11.06
C LEU A 491 31.34 -3.25 11.71
N TYR A 492 31.01 -2.35 12.64
CA TYR A 492 32.04 -1.56 13.34
C TYR A 492 32.98 -2.40 14.22
N THR A 493 32.51 -3.56 14.68
CA THR A 493 33.32 -4.49 15.50
C THR A 493 34.15 -5.45 14.70
N GLN A 494 34.00 -5.51 13.38
CA GLN A 494 34.74 -6.39 12.48
C GLN A 494 36.10 -5.78 12.10
N THR A 495 37.08 -6.64 11.82
CA THR A 495 38.39 -6.21 11.30
C THR A 495 38.27 -5.68 9.87
N THR A 496 39.23 -4.90 9.42
CA THR A 496 39.32 -4.43 8.03
C THR A 496 39.30 -5.57 7.03
N GLU A 497 40.00 -6.63 7.33
CA GLU A 497 40.08 -7.85 6.51
C GLU A 497 38.71 -8.52 6.37
N GLN A 498 37.95 -8.65 7.47
CA GLN A 498 36.59 -9.22 7.45
C GLN A 498 35.62 -8.34 6.65
N LEU A 499 35.71 -7.01 6.78
CA LEU A 499 34.88 -6.09 6.01
C LEU A 499 35.18 -6.18 4.51
N ILE A 500 36.46 -6.31 4.11
CA ILE A 500 36.85 -6.49 2.71
C ILE A 500 36.37 -7.84 2.19
N LYS A 501 36.49 -8.92 2.96
CA LYS A 501 35.95 -10.24 2.59
C LYS A 501 34.42 -10.14 2.37
N THR A 502 33.69 -9.53 3.30
CA THR A 502 32.24 -9.33 3.20
C THR A 502 31.87 -8.50 1.97
N PHE A 503 32.65 -7.44 1.68
CA PHE A 503 32.44 -6.63 0.47
C PHE A 503 32.56 -7.50 -0.79
N ILE A 504 33.69 -8.17 -0.99
CA ILE A 504 33.93 -8.94 -2.21
C ILE A 504 32.92 -10.05 -2.38
N THR A 505 32.54 -10.74 -1.28
CA THR A 505 31.53 -11.81 -1.33
C THR A 505 30.14 -11.30 -1.63
N SER A 506 29.78 -10.11 -1.14
CA SER A 506 28.44 -9.53 -1.36
C SER A 506 28.29 -8.93 -2.76
N GLN A 507 29.37 -8.43 -3.37
CA GLN A 507 29.37 -7.70 -4.63
C GLN A 507 29.56 -8.62 -5.86
N ARG A 508 28.78 -9.71 -5.94
CA ARG A 508 28.90 -10.70 -7.05
C ARG A 508 28.44 -10.19 -8.42
N GLN A 509 27.81 -9.03 -8.49
CA GLN A 509 27.21 -8.49 -9.72
C GLN A 509 27.78 -7.13 -10.12
N GLN A 510 29.07 -6.88 -9.79
CA GLN A 510 29.75 -5.63 -10.16
C GLN A 510 29.90 -5.42 -11.66
N ASP A 511 29.87 -6.48 -12.42
CA ASP A 511 30.00 -6.57 -13.89
C ASP A 511 28.66 -6.36 -14.61
N LEU A 512 27.53 -6.28 -13.89
CA LEU A 512 26.30 -5.87 -14.55
C LEU A 512 26.44 -4.43 -15.04
N PRO A 513 26.10 -4.16 -16.34
CA PRO A 513 26.19 -2.82 -16.86
C PRO A 513 25.38 -1.89 -15.95
N SER A 514 26.07 -0.87 -15.43
CA SER A 514 25.37 0.29 -14.93
C SER A 514 24.42 0.75 -16.05
N GLN A 515 23.33 1.46 -15.77
CA GLN A 515 22.43 2.02 -16.78
C GLN A 515 23.16 2.91 -17.83
N GLU A 516 24.48 3.10 -17.68
CA GLU A 516 25.39 3.81 -18.57
C GLU A 516 25.98 2.83 -19.60
N GLN A 517 26.11 3.27 -20.84
CA GLN A 517 26.72 2.48 -21.90
C GLN A 517 28.19 2.12 -21.56
N PRO A 518 28.64 0.87 -21.79
CA PRO A 518 30.00 0.48 -21.57
C PRO A 518 30.98 1.36 -22.40
N VAL A 519 32.11 1.68 -21.80
CA VAL A 519 33.15 2.55 -22.42
C VAL A 519 34.23 1.76 -23.15
N GLY A 520 34.09 0.46 -23.22
CA GLY A 520 35.00 -0.49 -23.87
C GLY A 520 35.05 -1.82 -23.14
N GLU A 521 35.94 -2.70 -23.57
CA GLU A 521 36.14 -4.00 -22.96
C GLU A 521 37.63 -4.42 -23.03
N VAL A 522 38.08 -5.29 -22.10
CA VAL A 522 39.44 -5.84 -22.07
C VAL A 522 39.40 -7.37 -22.12
N SER A 523 40.10 -7.96 -23.08
CA SER A 523 40.23 -9.41 -23.21
C SER A 523 41.38 -9.88 -22.30
N VAL A 524 41.02 -10.79 -21.37
CA VAL A 524 41.95 -11.34 -20.39
C VAL A 524 41.86 -12.85 -20.35
N GLN A 525 42.98 -13.49 -20.03
CA GLN A 525 43.03 -14.87 -19.60
C GLN A 525 43.64 -14.90 -18.20
N VAL A 526 42.94 -15.57 -17.27
CA VAL A 526 43.31 -15.66 -15.85
C VAL A 526 43.44 -17.13 -15.47
N ASP A 527 44.59 -17.52 -14.96
CA ASP A 527 44.86 -18.87 -14.52
C ASP A 527 45.28 -18.86 -13.04
N LEU A 528 44.62 -19.70 -12.23
CA LEU A 528 44.97 -19.93 -10.83
C LEU A 528 45.87 -21.12 -10.71
N PHE A 529 46.99 -20.96 -10.06
CA PHE A 529 47.95 -22.02 -9.80
C PHE A 529 48.20 -22.16 -8.30
N SER A 530 48.08 -23.39 -7.78
CA SER A 530 48.43 -23.74 -6.41
C SER A 530 49.66 -24.65 -6.42
N HIS A 531 50.74 -24.25 -5.74
CA HIS A 531 51.97 -25.05 -5.67
C HIS A 531 51.78 -26.28 -4.78
N PRO A 532 51.93 -27.52 -5.29
CA PRO A 532 51.56 -28.74 -4.57
C PRO A 532 52.36 -28.97 -3.27
N GLY A 533 53.55 -28.39 -3.13
CA GLY A 533 54.43 -28.62 -1.98
C GLY A 533 54.44 -27.50 -0.93
N THR A 534 54.21 -26.26 -1.35
CA THR A 534 54.26 -25.08 -0.45
C THR A 534 52.88 -24.48 -0.15
N GLY A 535 51.84 -24.90 -0.87
CA GLY A 535 50.52 -24.29 -0.77
C GLY A 535 50.46 -22.84 -1.27
N GLU A 536 51.55 -22.33 -1.88
CA GLU A 536 51.58 -20.97 -2.42
C GLU A 536 50.61 -20.85 -3.61
N GLN A 537 49.72 -19.88 -3.55
CA GLN A 537 48.78 -19.61 -4.62
C GLN A 537 49.21 -18.39 -5.44
N LYS A 538 49.17 -18.55 -6.77
CA LYS A 538 49.53 -17.52 -7.75
C LYS A 538 48.40 -17.35 -8.76
N VAL A 539 48.14 -16.09 -9.11
CA VAL A 539 47.25 -15.73 -10.23
C VAL A 539 48.15 -15.30 -11.39
N THR A 540 47.98 -15.96 -12.53
CA THR A 540 48.59 -15.53 -13.78
C THR A 540 47.53 -14.77 -14.58
N VAL A 541 47.81 -13.51 -14.89
CA VAL A 541 46.91 -12.64 -15.69
C VAL A 541 47.56 -12.32 -17.03
N LYS A 542 47.00 -12.75 -18.12
CA LYS A 542 47.41 -12.41 -19.47
C LYS A 542 46.41 -11.41 -20.06
N ILE A 543 46.90 -10.22 -20.37
CA ILE A 543 46.11 -9.16 -21.02
C ILE A 543 46.34 -9.26 -22.52
N LEU A 544 45.31 -9.64 -23.25
CA LEU A 544 45.39 -9.87 -24.70
C LEU A 544 45.20 -8.60 -25.49
N ALA A 545 44.07 -7.93 -25.30
CA ALA A 545 43.67 -6.75 -26.06
C ALA A 545 42.64 -5.91 -25.27
N ALA A 546 42.44 -4.67 -25.67
CA ALA A 546 41.26 -3.92 -25.36
C ALA A 546 40.51 -3.62 -26.67
N ASN A 547 39.20 -3.39 -26.59
CA ASN A 547 38.36 -3.15 -27.75
C ASN A 547 37.29 -2.10 -27.42
N ASP A 548 36.75 -1.44 -28.46
CA ASP A 548 35.67 -0.44 -28.39
C ASP A 548 35.91 0.65 -27.32
N LEU A 549 37.17 1.10 -27.13
CA LEU A 549 37.48 2.12 -26.17
C LEU A 549 36.92 3.46 -26.59
N ARG A 550 35.91 3.95 -25.86
CA ARG A 550 35.23 5.23 -26.09
C ARG A 550 35.89 6.33 -25.27
N TRP A 551 36.87 7.00 -25.86
CA TRP A 551 37.65 8.05 -25.24
C TRP A 551 37.84 9.25 -26.14
N GLN A 552 37.52 10.44 -25.62
CA GLN A 552 37.77 11.72 -26.30
C GLN A 552 38.94 12.43 -25.65
N THR A 553 39.93 12.74 -26.39
CA THR A 553 41.12 13.45 -25.93
C THR A 553 41.63 14.43 -26.99
N SER A 554 42.14 15.58 -26.55
CA SER A 554 42.80 16.57 -27.40
C SER A 554 44.26 16.24 -27.73
N SER A 555 44.83 15.20 -27.09
CA SER A 555 46.19 14.72 -27.28
C SER A 555 46.22 13.34 -27.89
N ALA A 556 47.40 12.84 -28.31
CA ALA A 556 47.53 11.47 -28.80
C ALA A 556 47.13 10.47 -27.69
N PHE A 557 46.11 9.66 -27.97
CA PHE A 557 45.62 8.62 -27.04
C PHE A 557 46.67 7.54 -26.87
N LYS A 558 47.05 7.25 -25.63
CA LYS A 558 48.10 6.27 -25.28
C LYS A 558 47.59 5.28 -24.23
N PRO A 559 46.65 4.40 -24.61
CA PRO A 559 46.03 3.46 -23.66
C PRO A 559 47.03 2.42 -23.14
N PHE A 560 46.89 2.11 -21.86
CA PHE A 560 47.49 0.97 -21.21
C PHE A 560 46.52 0.39 -20.17
N VAL A 561 46.72 -0.85 -19.77
CA VAL A 561 45.87 -1.52 -18.79
C VAL A 561 46.69 -1.69 -17.50
N GLU A 562 46.14 -1.16 -16.42
CA GLU A 562 46.66 -1.38 -15.07
C GLU A 562 45.76 -2.40 -14.36
N VAL A 563 46.37 -3.41 -13.74
CA VAL A 563 45.64 -4.47 -13.02
C VAL A 563 46.04 -4.42 -11.55
N HIS A 564 45.04 -4.41 -10.69
CA HIS A 564 45.19 -4.49 -9.26
C HIS A 564 44.56 -5.80 -8.74
N LEU A 565 45.33 -6.52 -7.92
CA LEU A 565 44.82 -7.63 -7.11
C LEU A 565 44.25 -7.03 -5.82
N VAL A 566 42.95 -7.18 -5.59
CA VAL A 566 42.23 -6.60 -4.46
C VAL A 566 41.72 -7.74 -3.58
N GLY A 567 41.91 -7.66 -2.28
CA GLY A 567 41.48 -8.69 -1.32
C GLY A 567 41.82 -8.34 0.13
N PRO A 568 41.46 -9.21 1.09
CA PRO A 568 41.58 -8.94 2.52
C PRO A 568 43.03 -8.83 3.03
N HIS A 569 43.97 -9.65 2.50
CA HIS A 569 45.37 -9.69 2.92
C HIS A 569 46.26 -9.03 1.87
N LEU A 570 46.35 -7.74 1.94
CA LEU A 570 47.07 -6.94 0.96
C LEU A 570 48.47 -6.47 1.46
N GLY A 571 49.14 -7.22 2.34
CA GLY A 571 50.46 -6.91 2.90
C GLY A 571 51.60 -6.90 1.89
N ASP A 572 51.44 -7.46 0.71
CA ASP A 572 52.51 -7.63 -0.28
C ASP A 572 52.61 -6.47 -1.28
N LYS A 573 53.84 -5.98 -1.54
CA LYS A 573 54.12 -4.81 -2.39
C LYS A 573 53.86 -5.01 -3.89
N LYS A 574 53.68 -6.26 -4.38
CA LYS A 574 53.46 -6.59 -5.81
C LYS A 574 52.01 -6.92 -6.14
N ARG A 575 51.11 -5.99 -5.86
CA ARG A 575 49.66 -6.16 -6.15
C ARG A 575 49.21 -5.50 -7.43
N LYS A 576 50.10 -4.80 -8.06
CA LYS A 576 49.82 -3.96 -9.21
C LYS A 576 50.78 -4.32 -10.34
N CYS A 577 50.22 -4.45 -11.53
CA CYS A 577 50.97 -4.56 -12.77
C CYS A 577 50.34 -3.72 -13.86
N ALA A 578 51.11 -3.35 -14.86
CA ALA A 578 50.60 -2.55 -15.97
C ALA A 578 51.24 -2.95 -17.30
N THR A 579 50.48 -2.92 -18.36
CA THR A 579 50.97 -3.14 -19.72
C THR A 579 51.73 -1.91 -20.23
N LYS A 580 52.49 -2.09 -21.28
CA LYS A 580 53.07 -0.97 -22.03
C LYS A 580 51.97 -0.19 -22.75
N SER A 581 52.12 1.14 -22.81
CA SER A 581 51.16 1.97 -23.54
C SER A 581 51.26 1.79 -25.07
N LYS A 582 50.11 1.86 -25.77
CA LYS A 582 49.98 1.67 -27.23
C LYS A 582 49.46 2.95 -27.88
N PRO A 583 50.30 3.87 -28.33
CA PRO A 583 49.89 5.18 -28.83
C PRO A 583 49.02 5.06 -30.09
N GLY A 584 47.98 5.92 -30.18
CA GLY A 584 47.09 6.09 -31.34
C GLY A 584 46.19 4.93 -31.65
N ASN A 585 45.83 4.08 -30.66
CA ASN A 585 45.02 2.90 -30.89
C ASN A 585 43.88 2.76 -29.87
N TRP A 586 42.63 2.70 -30.37
CA TRP A 586 41.40 2.49 -29.57
C TRP A 586 41.02 1.01 -29.41
N ALA A 587 41.73 0.09 -30.10
CA ALA A 587 41.62 -1.36 -29.99
C ALA A 587 43.05 -2.00 -29.87
N PRO A 588 43.87 -1.65 -28.83
CA PRO A 588 45.24 -2.06 -28.70
C PRO A 588 45.37 -3.54 -28.37
N LYS A 589 46.37 -4.20 -28.97
CA LYS A 589 46.81 -5.56 -28.61
C LYS A 589 48.03 -5.45 -27.71
N PHE A 590 47.97 -6.07 -26.51
CA PHE A 590 49.04 -6.02 -25.51
C PHE A 590 49.84 -7.32 -25.51
N ASN A 591 49.18 -8.48 -25.37
CA ASN A 591 49.76 -9.81 -25.25
C ASN A 591 50.87 -9.91 -24.15
N GLU A 592 50.60 -9.29 -23.00
CA GLU A 592 51.51 -9.25 -21.86
C GLU A 592 50.98 -10.14 -20.74
N THR A 593 51.89 -10.87 -20.05
CA THR A 593 51.55 -11.80 -18.98
C THR A 593 52.19 -11.34 -17.67
N PHE A 594 51.42 -11.38 -16.59
CA PHE A 594 51.84 -10.98 -15.25
C PHE A 594 51.53 -12.08 -14.24
N HIS A 595 52.31 -12.15 -13.18
CA HIS A 595 52.13 -13.09 -12.09
C HIS A 595 51.95 -12.32 -10.79
N LEU A 596 50.84 -12.59 -10.09
CA LEU A 596 50.47 -11.96 -8.83
C LEU A 596 50.35 -13.06 -7.75
N ASN A 597 50.91 -12.79 -6.56
CA ASN A 597 50.84 -13.75 -5.45
C ASN A 597 49.61 -13.47 -4.58
N LEU A 598 48.86 -14.51 -4.25
CA LEU A 598 47.71 -14.45 -3.31
C LEU A 598 48.12 -14.63 -1.86
N GLY A 599 49.35 -15.12 -1.58
CA GLY A 599 49.86 -15.44 -0.26
C GLY A 599 50.10 -16.95 -0.05
N ASN A 600 50.66 -17.31 1.09
CA ASN A 600 50.86 -18.72 1.44
C ASN A 600 49.63 -19.26 2.17
N PHE A 601 49.20 -20.45 1.78
CA PHE A 601 48.25 -21.23 2.57
C PHE A 601 48.94 -21.67 3.86
N SER A 602 48.59 -21.06 4.98
CA SER A 602 49.01 -21.57 6.28
C SER A 602 48.02 -22.66 6.72
N PHE A 603 48.52 -23.78 7.19
CA PHE A 603 47.73 -24.93 7.71
C PHE A 603 46.84 -24.59 8.91
N LEU A 604 46.82 -23.35 9.37
CA LEU A 604 46.13 -22.88 10.59
C LEU A 604 45.02 -21.84 10.38
N GLY A 605 44.71 -21.48 9.14
CA GLY A 605 43.58 -20.54 8.88
C GLY A 605 43.33 -20.36 7.39
N ASN A 606 42.09 -20.16 7.01
CA ASN A 606 41.56 -19.95 5.65
C ASN A 606 42.00 -18.60 5.01
N GLU A 607 43.28 -18.25 5.11
CA GLU A 607 43.80 -16.91 4.76
C GLU A 607 44.07 -16.69 3.27
N GLY A 608 43.88 -17.68 2.42
CA GLY A 608 44.21 -17.57 1.00
C GLY A 608 43.15 -18.06 0.04
N GLU A 609 41.90 -18.10 0.43
CA GLU A 609 40.83 -18.55 -0.47
C GLU A 609 40.65 -17.56 -1.63
N PRO A 610 40.89 -17.98 -2.90
CA PRO A 610 40.78 -17.11 -4.07
C PRO A 610 39.43 -16.41 -4.19
N GLU A 611 38.37 -17.03 -3.64
CA GLU A 611 37.00 -16.51 -3.66
C GLU A 611 36.82 -15.16 -2.97
N HIS A 612 37.79 -14.76 -2.11
CA HIS A 612 37.79 -13.48 -1.41
C HIS A 612 38.67 -12.42 -2.09
N TYR A 613 39.10 -12.70 -3.32
CA TYR A 613 39.93 -11.79 -4.11
C TYR A 613 39.28 -11.46 -5.44
N GLU A 614 39.65 -10.34 -5.99
CA GLU A 614 39.24 -9.87 -7.30
C GLU A 614 40.35 -9.17 -8.04
N LEU A 615 40.29 -9.19 -9.36
CA LEU A 615 41.17 -8.43 -10.24
C LEU A 615 40.40 -7.18 -10.72
N MET A 616 40.92 -6.01 -10.42
CA MET A 616 40.39 -4.75 -10.93
C MET A 616 41.25 -4.28 -12.10
N PHE A 617 40.62 -4.08 -13.24
CA PHE A 617 41.21 -3.60 -14.48
C PHE A 617 40.91 -2.12 -14.65
N GLN A 618 41.96 -1.31 -14.87
CA GLN A 618 41.82 0.11 -15.18
C GLN A 618 42.47 0.37 -16.52
N VAL A 619 41.70 0.76 -17.52
CA VAL A 619 42.27 1.30 -18.74
C VAL A 619 42.55 2.77 -18.53
N LYS A 620 43.79 3.18 -18.74
CA LYS A 620 44.27 4.55 -18.54
C LYS A 620 44.90 5.11 -19.80
N ASP A 621 44.80 6.42 -19.97
CA ASP A 621 45.49 7.18 -21.01
C ASP A 621 46.73 7.79 -20.39
N TYR A 622 47.91 7.36 -20.86
CA TYR A 622 49.20 7.82 -20.35
C TYR A 622 49.43 9.29 -20.61
N CYS A 623 49.72 10.07 -19.58
CA CYS A 623 49.93 11.50 -19.63
C CYS A 623 51.37 11.82 -19.13
N PHE A 624 52.23 12.41 -20.04
CA PHE A 624 53.56 12.85 -19.64
C PHE A 624 53.49 14.00 -18.63
N ALA A 625 54.16 13.87 -17.49
CA ALA A 625 54.23 14.88 -16.42
C ALA A 625 52.88 15.27 -15.78
N ARG A 626 51.86 14.41 -15.88
CA ARG A 626 50.57 14.54 -15.21
C ARG A 626 50.09 13.14 -14.76
N GLU A 627 49.09 13.11 -13.91
CA GLU A 627 48.40 11.87 -13.58
C GLU A 627 47.71 11.27 -14.81
N ASP A 628 47.85 9.94 -14.96
CA ASP A 628 47.19 9.20 -16.04
C ASP A 628 45.68 9.25 -15.87
N ARG A 629 44.95 9.47 -16.97
CA ARG A 629 43.51 9.62 -16.96
C ARG A 629 42.81 8.27 -17.11
N ILE A 630 41.85 7.99 -16.24
CA ILE A 630 41.06 6.76 -16.30
C ILE A 630 40.09 6.83 -17.47
N VAL A 631 40.14 5.88 -18.39
CA VAL A 631 39.24 5.69 -19.52
C VAL A 631 38.05 4.86 -19.10
N GLY A 632 38.31 3.76 -18.36
CA GLY A 632 37.29 2.88 -17.83
C GLY A 632 37.80 1.90 -16.81
N VAL A 633 36.93 1.35 -16.00
CA VAL A 633 37.22 0.40 -14.93
C VAL A 633 36.34 -0.84 -15.08
N GLY A 634 36.88 -2.01 -14.77
CA GLY A 634 36.14 -3.28 -14.74
C GLY A 634 36.70 -4.20 -13.65
N VAL A 635 35.96 -5.19 -13.24
CA VAL A 635 36.31 -6.13 -12.17
C VAL A 635 36.01 -7.56 -12.62
N LEU A 636 36.91 -8.47 -12.28
CA LEU A 636 36.73 -9.92 -12.37
C LEU A 636 36.97 -10.54 -10.98
N GLN A 637 35.94 -11.13 -10.42
CA GLN A 637 36.07 -11.88 -9.16
C GLN A 637 36.74 -13.21 -9.39
N LEU A 638 37.72 -13.56 -8.54
CA LEU A 638 38.43 -14.83 -8.67
C LEU A 638 37.53 -16.04 -8.35
N SER A 639 36.43 -15.85 -7.67
CA SER A 639 35.37 -16.89 -7.52
C SER A 639 34.87 -17.41 -8.88
N ALA A 640 34.69 -16.53 -9.87
CA ALA A 640 34.31 -16.92 -11.22
C ALA A 640 35.39 -17.75 -11.95
N VAL A 641 36.66 -17.51 -11.63
CA VAL A 641 37.76 -18.32 -12.17
C VAL A 641 37.84 -19.69 -11.49
N VAL A 642 37.59 -19.76 -10.19
CA VAL A 642 37.46 -21.02 -9.43
C VAL A 642 36.35 -21.90 -9.98
N GLU A 643 35.17 -21.33 -10.23
CA GLU A 643 34.00 -22.01 -10.80
C GLU A 643 34.32 -22.61 -12.21
N GLN A 644 35.24 -22.00 -12.96
CA GLN A 644 35.71 -22.48 -14.27
C GLN A 644 36.97 -23.38 -14.20
N SER A 645 37.10 -24.14 -13.11
CA SER A 645 38.21 -25.07 -12.89
C SER A 645 39.58 -24.41 -12.86
N GLY A 646 39.66 -23.14 -12.41
CA GLY A 646 40.91 -22.42 -12.19
C GLY A 646 41.50 -21.74 -13.42
N SER A 647 40.83 -21.76 -14.57
CA SER A 647 41.28 -21.04 -15.78
C SER A 647 40.05 -20.40 -16.48
N CYS A 648 40.15 -19.11 -16.77
CA CYS A 648 39.08 -18.34 -17.40
C CYS A 648 39.64 -17.40 -18.47
N ALA A 649 39.04 -17.40 -19.65
CA ALA A 649 39.32 -16.44 -20.71
C ALA A 649 38.03 -15.68 -21.07
N MET A 650 38.02 -14.36 -20.89
CA MET A 650 36.83 -13.57 -21.09
C MET A 650 37.12 -12.12 -21.49
N TRP A 651 36.07 -11.46 -21.94
CA TRP A 651 36.03 -10.00 -22.09
C TRP A 651 35.46 -9.38 -20.84
N VAL A 652 36.27 -8.55 -20.15
CA VAL A 652 35.79 -7.75 -18.99
C VAL A 652 35.30 -6.42 -19.50
N GLN A 653 34.02 -6.14 -19.27
CA GLN A 653 33.41 -4.87 -19.65
C GLN A 653 33.95 -3.73 -18.78
N LEU A 654 34.10 -2.56 -19.39
CA LEU A 654 34.58 -1.35 -18.73
C LEU A 654 33.44 -0.34 -18.61
N GLY A 655 33.20 0.11 -17.38
CA GLY A 655 32.31 1.22 -17.08
C GLY A 655 33.06 2.50 -16.76
N THR A 656 32.35 3.61 -16.69
CA THR A 656 32.91 4.88 -16.17
C THR A 656 33.23 4.76 -14.67
N ARG A 657 32.53 3.86 -13.96
CA ARG A 657 32.69 3.51 -12.55
C ARG A 657 32.25 2.07 -12.31
N LEU A 658 32.63 1.51 -11.17
CA LEU A 658 32.13 0.21 -10.71
C LEU A 658 30.69 0.35 -10.21
N HIS A 659 29.87 -0.67 -10.47
CA HIS A 659 28.56 -0.79 -9.84
C HIS A 659 28.74 -1.34 -8.41
N ILE A 660 28.21 -0.64 -7.42
CA ILE A 660 28.29 -1.02 -6.00
C ILE A 660 26.87 -0.95 -5.46
N ASP A 661 26.41 -2.04 -4.87
CA ASP A 661 25.08 -2.10 -4.24
C ASP A 661 25.05 -1.39 -2.87
N GLU A 662 23.87 -1.34 -2.25
CA GLU A 662 23.69 -0.66 -0.96
C GLU A 662 24.56 -1.27 0.14
N THR A 663 24.72 -2.59 0.16
CA THR A 663 25.57 -3.30 1.13
C THR A 663 27.04 -2.90 0.95
N GLY A 664 27.54 -2.88 -0.28
CA GLY A 664 28.88 -2.44 -0.59
C GLY A 664 29.13 -0.96 -0.22
N LEU A 665 28.14 -0.09 -0.46
CA LEU A 665 28.24 1.32 -0.05
C LEU A 665 28.34 1.47 1.46
N ILE A 666 27.58 0.69 2.25
CA ILE A 666 27.68 0.68 3.72
C ILE A 666 29.07 0.28 4.16
N LEU A 667 29.61 -0.80 3.60
CA LEU A 667 30.96 -1.29 3.92
C LEU A 667 32.04 -0.26 3.59
N LEU A 668 31.98 0.37 2.42
CA LEU A 668 32.91 1.43 2.02
C LEU A 668 32.83 2.65 2.95
N ARG A 669 31.63 3.02 3.41
CA ARG A 669 31.45 4.10 4.38
C ARG A 669 32.17 3.81 5.69
N ILE A 670 32.02 2.59 6.22
CA ILE A 670 32.68 2.19 7.47
C ILE A 670 34.22 2.11 7.27
N LEU A 671 34.68 1.53 6.17
CA LEU A 671 36.11 1.48 5.84
C LEU A 671 36.72 2.87 5.64
N SER A 672 36.00 3.80 5.04
CA SER A 672 36.49 5.18 4.81
C SER A 672 36.75 5.95 6.12
N GLN A 673 36.10 5.57 7.22
CA GLN A 673 36.30 6.17 8.54
C GLN A 673 37.60 5.66 9.22
N ARG A 674 38.20 4.57 8.75
CA ARG A 674 39.44 3.99 9.28
C ARG A 674 40.69 4.67 8.67
N GLN A 675 40.81 5.98 8.89
CA GLN A 675 41.83 6.81 8.23
C GLN A 675 43.26 6.44 8.56
N THR A 676 43.50 5.81 9.73
CA THR A 676 44.84 5.32 10.13
C THR A 676 45.20 3.96 9.53
N ASP A 677 44.22 3.25 8.97
CA ASP A 677 44.39 1.94 8.37
C ASP A 677 44.71 2.11 6.87
N GLU A 678 45.93 1.80 6.49
CA GLU A 678 46.40 1.94 5.12
C GLU A 678 45.69 1.01 4.15
N ILE A 679 45.35 -0.21 4.59
CA ILE A 679 44.61 -1.20 3.79
C ILE A 679 43.20 -0.68 3.51
N ALA A 680 42.55 -0.18 4.52
CA ALA A 680 41.17 0.40 4.36
C ALA A 680 41.21 1.58 3.40
N ARG A 681 42.17 2.50 3.52
CA ARG A 681 42.29 3.67 2.63
C ARG A 681 42.53 3.26 1.18
N ASP A 682 43.45 2.34 0.94
CA ASP A 682 43.76 1.87 -0.41
C ASP A 682 42.59 1.13 -1.04
N PHE A 683 41.90 0.29 -0.25
CA PHE A 683 40.69 -0.39 -0.71
C PHE A 683 39.58 0.59 -1.12
N VAL A 684 39.27 1.55 -0.24
CA VAL A 684 38.26 2.59 -0.54
C VAL A 684 38.66 3.38 -1.77
N ARG A 685 39.90 3.82 -1.88
CA ARG A 685 40.40 4.56 -3.03
C ARG A 685 40.19 3.77 -4.34
N LEU A 686 40.62 2.51 -4.39
CA LEU A 686 40.47 1.67 -5.57
C LEU A 686 38.99 1.50 -5.97
N LYS A 687 38.09 1.26 -5.00
CA LYS A 687 36.66 1.04 -5.28
C LYS A 687 35.93 2.31 -5.67
N THR A 688 36.46 3.47 -5.36
CA THR A 688 35.85 4.78 -5.69
C THR A 688 36.50 5.46 -6.88
N GLU A 689 37.55 4.89 -7.43
CA GLU A 689 38.18 5.41 -8.66
C GLU A 689 37.22 5.34 -9.84
N CYS A 690 37.02 6.48 -10.52
CA CYS A 690 36.09 6.61 -11.63
C CYS A 690 36.69 7.55 -12.71
N ARG A 691 36.10 7.46 -13.92
CA ARG A 691 36.41 8.38 -15.02
C ARG A 691 35.88 9.79 -14.66
N TYR A 692 36.75 10.78 -14.68
CA TYR A 692 36.36 12.19 -14.56
C TYR A 692 36.04 12.74 -15.93
N GLU A 693 34.78 13.15 -16.15
CA GLU A 693 34.43 13.94 -17.33
C GLU A 693 34.97 15.38 -17.14
N THR A 694 35.82 15.81 -18.03
CA THR A 694 36.31 17.19 -18.05
C THR A 694 35.14 18.11 -18.37
N GLU A 695 35.00 19.25 -17.67
CA GLU A 695 33.92 20.25 -17.80
C GLU A 695 33.67 20.73 -19.23
N THR A 696 34.63 20.57 -20.12
CA THR A 696 34.54 20.88 -21.55
C THR A 696 33.52 20.04 -22.33
N VAL A 697 33.20 18.81 -21.88
CA VAL A 697 32.22 17.93 -22.54
C VAL A 697 30.80 18.28 -22.12
N MET A 698 30.60 18.77 -20.90
CA MET A 698 29.29 19.27 -20.47
C MET A 698 28.85 20.56 -21.20
N ALA A 699 29.79 21.44 -21.54
CA ALA A 699 29.49 22.64 -22.33
C ALA A 699 29.10 22.31 -23.78
N ALA A 700 29.70 21.27 -24.38
CA ALA A 700 29.40 20.83 -25.75
C ALA A 700 28.05 20.09 -25.84
N SER A 701 27.66 19.30 -24.81
CA SER A 701 26.36 18.63 -24.76
C SER A 701 25.21 19.59 -24.45
N ALA A 702 25.47 20.64 -23.68
CA ALA A 702 24.51 21.69 -23.39
C ALA A 702 24.26 22.60 -24.64
N SER A 703 25.28 22.82 -25.47
CA SER A 703 25.13 23.61 -26.72
C SER A 703 24.46 22.81 -27.84
N SER A 704 24.61 21.47 -27.88
CA SER A 704 23.91 20.60 -28.85
C SER A 704 22.41 20.44 -28.58
N GLN A 705 21.97 20.57 -27.34
CA GLN A 705 20.53 20.53 -26.99
C GLN A 705 19.80 21.86 -27.28
N ASN A 706 20.50 22.97 -27.39
CA ASN A 706 19.90 24.27 -27.74
C ASN A 706 19.76 24.50 -29.25
N ILE A 707 20.44 23.72 -30.10
CA ILE A 707 20.32 23.82 -31.55
C ILE A 707 19.11 23.05 -32.11
N ASN A 708 18.56 22.11 -31.35
CA ASN A 708 17.35 21.36 -31.73
C ASN A 708 16.04 21.94 -31.14
N ARG A 709 16.06 23.19 -30.64
CA ARG A 709 14.89 23.92 -30.13
C ARG A 709 14.69 25.32 -30.75
N SER A 710 15.28 25.57 -31.92
CA SER A 710 14.97 26.77 -32.72
C SER A 710 14.31 26.37 -34.05
#